data_1046e0f6aad147b108fc04ec2c1ddad8
#
_entry.id   1046e0f6aad147b108fc04ec2c1ddad8
#
_cell.length_a   1.000
_cell.length_b   1.000
_cell.length_c   1.000
_cell.angle_alpha   90.00
_cell.angle_beta   90.00
_cell.angle_gamma   90.00
#
_symmetry.space_group_name_H-M   'P 1'
#
loop_
_entity.id
_entity.type
_entity.pdbx_description
1 polymer ?
#
loop_
_entity_poly.entity_id
_entity_poly.type
_entity_poly.pdbx_seq_one_letter_code
_entity_poly.pdbx_strand_id
1 'polypeptide(L)'
;MKTRNLIFLVALISQIAYSQKVDVYQRPIQVERSRDFDAIHYKITLNVDLDKKLLMGENQVTMTPLNDRLSKCVLDAEYLVVNSIMNRDGKKLSFEQKDNQVFIELNHSYNHTDTIQFTVKYTLDKPNLGLRFIDESPTNPRLVSSDCFPNKARQWIPCYDYPNDKVTTEMIVRVDEKYKVLSNGRLVGVTDNRQLITDNRQPATKTWHWCQELPHSTYLINLSIGDYEVIADSLGSLPVNYWVYHWNADDARSSFSKTPHMISFFSKLYGYDYPWAKYDQVITPYMGGGAEATTATLLGEGVVMDKKAEQDFSWERVIAHEIAHQWWGDLITLQSWEHTWLNESFGTYSDYLYTRNEYGEDAGAYDLLGKKNQYLNEAHNRYIRPIVFTRYNDPGDNFDSHTYPKGANVLHLLRYILGDDTFFRTLSTFLHQNEFKPVDTHDLMKTVKEVSGKNMDWFFDQYVFSPGHAVLEVTKSWDGASKTLKVNVIQKQDSLPGVPIYTIPVNLGFSFADKKIVKEVWLKNKMESFEFVFDSEPLLIRFDEGNYLLKEVTFRKTLKELVYQAENDDMIGRLSAVDELKSFSGDPSAIEEWSKRAASDSFWAVRQAALVNLAKYSGKNYLDLIKGTARDENSKVRQSAIRILGDQKSPSLLKLFKEVYEADNSYVVQAEALRSIGKCGGKKQLAFLKIAEGRKSYRNVVGKAAIEAISMIR
;
A
#
# COMPACT_ATOMS: atom_id res chain seq x y z
N MET A 1 31.85 40.95 -19.21
CA MET A 1 32.53 39.71 -18.77
C MET A 1 32.40 39.52 -17.26
N LYS A 2 31.17 39.38 -16.70
CA LYS A 2 30.97 39.10 -15.25
C LYS A 2 29.68 38.36 -14.92
N THR A 3 29.04 37.68 -15.89
CA THR A 3 27.75 37.00 -15.67
C THR A 3 27.77 35.49 -16.01
N ARG A 4 28.95 34.94 -16.31
CA ARG A 4 29.07 33.52 -16.72
C ARG A 4 29.46 32.53 -15.60
N ASN A 5 29.93 33.05 -14.45
CA ASN A 5 30.42 32.20 -13.35
C ASN A 5 29.41 31.95 -12.25
N LEU A 6 28.22 32.58 -12.28
CA LEU A 6 27.21 32.38 -11.23
C LEU A 6 26.29 31.19 -11.51
N ILE A 7 26.16 30.79 -12.78
CA ILE A 7 25.30 29.66 -13.19
C ILE A 7 25.97 28.30 -12.92
N PHE A 8 27.31 28.25 -12.93
CA PHE A 8 28.03 27.01 -12.61
C PHE A 8 28.10 26.69 -11.12
N LEU A 9 28.00 27.68 -10.25
CA LEU A 9 28.03 27.49 -8.79
C LEU A 9 26.68 27.00 -8.25
N VAL A 10 25.58 27.41 -8.86
CA VAL A 10 24.22 26.94 -8.50
C VAL A 10 23.94 25.51 -8.98
N ALA A 11 24.52 25.09 -10.13
CA ALA A 11 24.41 23.73 -10.62
C ALA A 11 25.28 22.73 -9.84
N LEU A 12 26.36 23.15 -9.19
CA LEU A 12 27.17 22.25 -8.34
C LEU A 12 26.60 22.10 -6.92
N ILE A 13 25.82 23.07 -6.43
CA ILE A 13 25.17 22.98 -5.12
C ILE A 13 23.91 22.08 -5.17
N SER A 14 23.31 21.90 -6.35
CA SER A 14 22.14 21.02 -6.52
C SER A 14 22.51 19.52 -6.65
N GLN A 15 23.80 19.16 -6.76
CA GLN A 15 24.26 17.78 -6.82
C GLN A 15 24.87 17.23 -5.52
N ILE A 16 24.91 18.01 -4.44
CA ILE A 16 25.36 17.56 -3.11
C ILE A 16 24.24 17.71 -2.08
N ALA A 17 23.00 17.52 -2.48
CA ALA A 17 21.99 17.10 -1.56
C ALA A 17 22.06 15.56 -1.45
N TYR A 18 23.14 15.02 -0.92
CA TYR A 18 23.09 13.73 -0.23
C TYR A 18 22.01 13.89 0.83
N SER A 19 20.93 13.14 0.66
CA SER A 19 19.88 13.05 1.64
C SER A 19 20.51 12.77 2.99
N GLN A 20 20.61 13.78 3.86
CA GLN A 20 20.99 13.57 5.25
C GLN A 20 20.01 12.57 5.81
N LYS A 21 20.50 11.44 6.37
CA LYS A 21 19.62 10.49 7.04
C LYS A 21 18.82 11.25 8.08
N VAL A 22 17.50 11.12 8.05
CA VAL A 22 16.61 11.78 8.99
C VAL A 22 16.77 11.10 10.34
N ASP A 23 17.12 11.86 11.39
CA ASP A 23 17.14 11.33 12.75
C ASP A 23 15.71 11.37 13.33
N VAL A 24 14.99 10.28 13.13
CA VAL A 24 13.61 10.13 13.61
C VAL A 24 13.53 10.05 15.14
N TYR A 25 14.64 9.76 15.83
CA TYR A 25 14.67 9.64 17.29
C TYR A 25 14.65 11.00 18.00
N GLN A 26 14.86 12.11 17.28
CA GLN A 26 14.69 13.47 17.79
C GLN A 26 13.23 13.95 17.81
N ARG A 27 12.32 13.21 17.18
CA ARG A 27 10.89 13.53 17.19
C ARG A 27 10.31 13.38 18.60
N PRO A 28 9.24 14.13 18.95
CA PRO A 28 8.61 14.03 20.26
C PRO A 28 8.03 12.64 20.49
N ILE A 29 8.03 12.20 21.76
CA ILE A 29 7.30 10.99 22.17
C ILE A 29 5.83 11.36 22.21
N GLN A 30 5.02 10.58 21.51
CA GLN A 30 3.57 10.63 21.59
C GLN A 30 3.07 9.55 22.56
N VAL A 31 1.97 9.83 23.20
CA VAL A 31 1.28 8.90 24.09
C VAL A 31 -0.16 8.76 23.65
N GLU A 32 -0.78 7.64 23.96
CA GLU A 32 -2.19 7.44 23.71
C GLU A 32 -3.01 8.56 24.37
N ARG A 33 -4.00 9.07 23.64
CA ARG A 33 -4.91 10.10 24.15
C ARG A 33 -5.89 9.52 25.16
N SER A 34 -5.94 10.09 26.37
CA SER A 34 -6.96 9.79 27.35
C SER A 34 -8.31 10.36 26.94
N ARG A 35 -9.40 9.71 27.36
CA ARG A 35 -10.77 10.16 27.17
C ARG A 35 -11.58 10.07 28.46
N ASP A 36 -12.54 10.97 28.64
CA ASP A 36 -13.42 11.05 29.81
C ASP A 36 -14.81 10.45 29.52
N PHE A 37 -15.10 10.17 28.26
CA PHE A 37 -16.36 9.60 27.79
C PHE A 37 -16.13 8.60 26.66
N ASP A 38 -17.12 7.78 26.41
CA ASP A 38 -17.26 6.86 25.30
C ASP A 38 -18.31 7.42 24.34
N ALA A 39 -17.93 7.73 23.10
CA ALA A 39 -18.87 8.20 22.08
C ALA A 39 -19.66 7.00 21.52
N ILE A 40 -20.98 7.04 21.61
CA ILE A 40 -21.86 5.96 21.19
C ILE A 40 -22.38 6.18 19.77
N HIS A 41 -22.80 7.43 19.46
CA HIS A 41 -23.45 7.73 18.21
C HIS A 41 -23.27 9.19 17.79
N TYR A 42 -22.95 9.40 16.51
CA TYR A 42 -22.98 10.69 15.84
C TYR A 42 -24.09 10.72 14.78
N LYS A 43 -25.10 11.59 14.96
CA LYS A 43 -26.08 11.88 13.92
C LYS A 43 -25.73 13.20 13.25
N ILE A 44 -25.16 13.12 12.06
CA ILE A 44 -24.58 14.23 11.33
C ILE A 44 -25.54 14.68 10.23
N THR A 45 -26.04 15.91 10.35
CA THR A 45 -26.95 16.52 9.36
C THR A 45 -26.23 17.67 8.66
N LEU A 46 -26.11 17.61 7.34
CA LEU A 46 -25.34 18.53 6.53
C LEU A 46 -26.20 19.19 5.44
N ASN A 47 -26.00 20.48 5.25
CA ASN A 47 -26.44 21.21 4.06
C ASN A 47 -25.18 21.67 3.32
N VAL A 48 -24.94 21.13 2.11
CA VAL A 48 -23.69 21.33 1.37
C VAL A 48 -23.96 22.08 0.07
N ASP A 49 -23.32 23.24 -0.06
CA ASP A 49 -23.34 24.07 -1.26
C ASP A 49 -22.00 23.97 -1.97
N LEU A 50 -21.93 23.18 -3.05
CA LEU A 50 -20.69 22.93 -3.78
C LEU A 50 -20.20 24.18 -4.52
N ASP A 51 -21.13 25.07 -4.95
CA ASP A 51 -20.78 26.29 -5.68
C ASP A 51 -20.14 27.34 -4.78
N LYS A 52 -20.66 27.48 -3.56
CA LYS A 52 -20.12 28.39 -2.54
C LYS A 52 -19.01 27.77 -1.70
N LYS A 53 -18.76 26.45 -1.83
CA LYS A 53 -17.84 25.68 -0.98
C LYS A 53 -18.17 25.84 0.50
N LEU A 54 -19.44 25.76 0.82
CA LEU A 54 -20.01 26.01 2.15
C LEU A 54 -20.68 24.74 2.68
N LEU A 55 -20.40 24.42 3.94
CA LEU A 55 -21.09 23.39 4.69
C LEU A 55 -21.70 23.99 5.96
N MET A 56 -22.99 23.80 6.16
CA MET A 56 -23.68 24.03 7.42
C MET A 56 -24.03 22.68 8.03
N GLY A 57 -23.54 22.42 9.24
CA GLY A 57 -23.64 21.12 9.89
C GLY A 57 -24.29 21.18 11.27
N GLU A 58 -24.92 20.07 11.62
CA GLU A 58 -25.36 19.73 12.97
C GLU A 58 -24.85 18.33 13.29
N ASN A 59 -24.10 18.17 14.40
CA ASN A 59 -23.76 16.86 14.90
C ASN A 59 -24.47 16.64 16.25
N GLN A 60 -25.42 15.72 16.30
CA GLN A 60 -26.02 15.25 17.55
C GLN A 60 -25.11 14.14 18.11
N VAL A 61 -24.45 14.47 19.22
CA VAL A 61 -23.52 13.58 19.93
C VAL A 61 -24.29 12.85 21.02
N THR A 62 -24.17 11.53 21.03
CA THR A 62 -24.62 10.66 22.13
C THR A 62 -23.39 9.97 22.73
N MET A 63 -23.19 10.07 24.04
CA MET A 63 -22.02 9.53 24.74
C MET A 63 -22.35 9.07 26.16
N THR A 64 -21.48 8.25 26.75
CA THR A 64 -21.54 7.81 28.15
C THR A 64 -20.25 8.26 28.86
N PRO A 65 -20.33 8.84 30.08
CA PRO A 65 -19.13 9.12 30.86
C PRO A 65 -18.38 7.83 31.21
N LEU A 66 -17.05 7.87 31.20
CA LEU A 66 -16.21 6.76 31.70
C LEU A 66 -16.03 6.82 33.22
N ASN A 67 -16.21 8.01 33.82
CA ASN A 67 -16.07 8.24 35.26
C ASN A 67 -17.30 9.00 35.79
N ASP A 68 -17.54 8.90 37.09
CA ASP A 68 -18.59 9.67 37.75
C ASP A 68 -18.27 11.18 37.83
N ARG A 69 -19.32 11.98 37.87
CA ARG A 69 -19.27 13.45 37.98
C ARG A 69 -18.69 14.18 36.76
N LEU A 70 -18.85 13.63 35.58
CA LEU A 70 -18.49 14.35 34.34
C LEU A 70 -19.38 15.59 34.20
N SER A 71 -18.80 16.78 34.27
CA SER A 71 -19.50 18.07 34.10
C SER A 71 -19.01 18.89 32.91
N LYS A 72 -17.96 18.43 32.26
CA LYS A 72 -17.36 19.03 31.06
C LYS A 72 -16.96 17.95 30.08
N CYS A 73 -17.00 18.24 28.80
CA CYS A 73 -16.42 17.38 27.76
C CYS A 73 -15.72 18.22 26.69
N VAL A 74 -14.81 17.58 25.97
CA VAL A 74 -14.02 18.24 24.92
C VAL A 74 -14.18 17.47 23.63
N LEU A 75 -14.61 18.17 22.57
CA LEU A 75 -14.59 17.66 21.20
C LEU A 75 -13.49 18.37 20.38
N ASP A 76 -12.91 17.67 19.45
CA ASP A 76 -12.01 18.25 18.45
C ASP A 76 -12.84 18.99 17.39
N ALA A 77 -12.37 20.18 16.96
CA ALA A 77 -13.05 21.04 16.01
C ALA A 77 -12.06 22.01 15.35
N GLU A 78 -11.48 21.59 14.24
CA GLU A 78 -10.46 22.33 13.50
C GLU A 78 -11.07 22.91 12.21
N TYR A 79 -10.74 24.15 11.85
CA TYR A 79 -11.23 24.88 10.66
C TYR A 79 -12.74 25.17 10.62
N LEU A 80 -13.54 24.65 11.49
CA LEU A 80 -14.98 24.90 11.57
C LEU A 80 -15.31 25.91 12.68
N VAL A 81 -16.44 26.61 12.56
CA VAL A 81 -16.94 27.57 13.54
C VAL A 81 -18.15 26.96 14.24
N VAL A 82 -18.07 26.76 15.56
CA VAL A 82 -19.22 26.32 16.36
C VAL A 82 -20.14 27.50 16.64
N ASN A 83 -21.39 27.41 16.20
CA ASN A 83 -22.40 28.46 16.31
C ASN A 83 -23.20 28.37 17.60
N SER A 84 -23.58 27.16 17.99
CA SER A 84 -24.33 26.90 19.23
C SER A 84 -24.29 25.44 19.62
N ILE A 85 -24.47 25.18 20.91
CA ILE A 85 -24.62 23.83 21.46
C ILE A 85 -25.89 23.79 22.31
N MET A 86 -26.75 22.78 22.04
CA MET A 86 -28.03 22.61 22.71
C MET A 86 -28.10 21.22 23.33
N ASN A 87 -28.51 21.10 24.59
CA ASN A 87 -28.77 19.81 25.19
C ASN A 87 -30.06 19.17 24.63
N ARG A 88 -30.36 17.94 25.05
CA ARG A 88 -31.56 17.18 24.63
C ARG A 88 -32.88 17.94 24.85
N ASP A 89 -32.96 18.77 25.89
CA ASP A 89 -34.15 19.55 26.20
C ASP A 89 -34.24 20.87 25.44
N GLY A 90 -33.32 21.14 24.51
CA GLY A 90 -33.25 22.38 23.73
C GLY A 90 -32.69 23.59 24.51
N LYS A 91 -32.07 23.38 25.69
CA LYS A 91 -31.38 24.43 26.43
C LYS A 91 -29.96 24.61 25.92
N LYS A 92 -29.55 25.87 25.82
CA LYS A 92 -28.18 26.22 25.36
C LYS A 92 -27.15 25.82 26.40
N LEU A 93 -26.08 25.14 25.98
CA LEU A 93 -24.89 24.87 26.77
C LEU A 93 -23.84 25.95 26.52
N SER A 94 -23.09 26.29 27.56
CA SER A 94 -21.94 27.18 27.47
C SER A 94 -20.76 26.40 26.88
N PHE A 95 -19.98 27.03 26.01
CA PHE A 95 -18.80 26.45 25.42
C PHE A 95 -17.74 27.50 25.11
N GLU A 96 -16.50 27.07 25.03
CA GLU A 96 -15.36 27.83 24.54
C GLU A 96 -14.71 27.07 23.37
N GLN A 97 -14.46 27.73 22.25
CA GLN A 97 -13.72 27.15 21.14
C GLN A 97 -12.33 27.77 21.07
N LYS A 98 -11.29 26.94 21.28
CA LYS A 98 -9.89 27.33 21.21
C LYS A 98 -9.00 26.13 20.92
N ASP A 99 -7.81 26.33 20.41
CA ASP A 99 -6.77 25.30 20.20
C ASP A 99 -7.29 24.08 19.40
N ASN A 100 -8.12 24.34 18.36
CA ASN A 100 -8.78 23.31 17.56
C ASN A 100 -9.69 22.37 18.34
N GLN A 101 -10.21 22.81 19.48
CA GLN A 101 -11.12 22.06 20.35
C GLN A 101 -12.30 22.93 20.79
N VAL A 102 -13.36 22.24 21.21
CA VAL A 102 -14.56 22.83 21.82
C VAL A 102 -14.71 22.28 23.22
N PHE A 103 -14.58 23.14 24.21
CA PHE A 103 -14.75 22.85 25.62
C PHE A 103 -16.20 23.13 25.99
N ILE A 104 -16.96 22.13 26.40
CA ILE A 104 -18.40 22.19 26.61
C ILE A 104 -18.70 22.02 28.09
N GLU A 105 -19.39 22.99 28.71
CA GLU A 105 -19.92 22.89 30.06
C GLU A 105 -21.28 22.16 30.00
N LEU A 106 -21.36 21.00 30.64
CA LEU A 106 -22.62 20.25 30.77
C LEU A 106 -23.53 20.90 31.77
N ASN A 107 -24.84 20.74 31.61
CA ASN A 107 -25.84 21.40 32.46
C ASN A 107 -25.87 20.89 33.90
N HIS A 108 -25.32 19.71 34.20
CA HIS A 108 -25.08 19.10 35.50
C HIS A 108 -23.98 18.04 35.42
N SER A 109 -23.63 17.43 36.53
CA SER A 109 -22.70 16.31 36.56
C SER A 109 -23.40 15.00 36.22
N TYR A 110 -22.78 14.19 35.35
CA TYR A 110 -23.25 12.87 34.92
C TYR A 110 -22.35 11.78 35.45
N ASN A 111 -22.91 10.60 35.72
CA ASN A 111 -22.18 9.43 36.18
C ASN A 111 -22.00 8.41 35.05
N HIS A 112 -21.14 7.42 35.22
CA HIS A 112 -20.79 6.40 34.22
C HIS A 112 -21.98 5.57 33.70
N THR A 113 -23.15 5.61 34.39
CA THR A 113 -24.38 4.94 33.92
C THR A 113 -25.32 5.84 33.14
N ASP A 114 -24.99 7.13 33.02
CA ASP A 114 -25.83 8.10 32.33
C ASP A 114 -25.52 8.14 30.85
N THR A 115 -26.54 8.49 30.07
CA THR A 115 -26.36 8.81 28.64
C THR A 115 -26.55 10.31 28.45
N ILE A 116 -25.56 10.95 27.84
CA ILE A 116 -25.54 12.37 27.52
C ILE A 116 -25.85 12.55 26.05
N GLN A 117 -26.75 13.51 25.74
CA GLN A 117 -27.03 13.88 24.34
C GLN A 117 -27.08 15.40 24.21
N PHE A 118 -26.36 15.92 23.22
CA PHE A 118 -26.41 17.33 22.82
C PHE A 118 -26.15 17.48 21.33
N THR A 119 -26.55 18.61 20.76
CA THR A 119 -26.37 18.93 19.33
C THR A 119 -25.44 20.14 19.17
N VAL A 120 -24.36 19.95 18.42
CA VAL A 120 -23.42 21.01 18.02
C VAL A 120 -23.81 21.50 16.64
N LYS A 121 -24.14 22.78 16.51
CA LYS A 121 -24.38 23.46 15.21
C LYS A 121 -23.12 24.22 14.82
N TYR A 122 -22.69 24.04 13.57
CA TYR A 122 -21.45 24.60 13.09
C TYR A 122 -21.48 24.98 11.61
N THR A 123 -20.49 25.71 11.19
CA THR A 123 -20.30 26.14 9.81
C THR A 123 -18.86 25.91 9.38
N LEU A 124 -18.66 25.44 8.15
CA LEU A 124 -17.37 25.35 7.48
C LEU A 124 -17.48 26.13 6.17
N ASP A 125 -16.73 27.22 6.07
CA ASP A 125 -16.73 28.17 4.93
C ASP A 125 -15.41 28.15 4.15
N LYS A 126 -14.46 27.27 4.53
CA LYS A 126 -13.16 27.11 3.88
C LYS A 126 -12.84 25.64 3.65
N PRO A 127 -12.54 25.24 2.40
CA PRO A 127 -12.05 23.90 2.14
C PRO A 127 -10.79 23.60 2.93
N ASN A 128 -10.62 22.35 3.33
CA ASN A 128 -9.47 21.87 4.08
C ASN A 128 -9.06 20.47 3.60
N LEU A 129 -8.12 19.82 4.27
CA LEU A 129 -7.64 18.49 3.89
C LEU A 129 -8.64 17.40 4.26
N GLY A 130 -9.42 17.58 5.35
CA GLY A 130 -10.42 16.61 5.81
C GLY A 130 -11.69 16.58 4.96
N LEU A 131 -12.07 17.73 4.34
CA LEU A 131 -13.18 17.83 3.39
C LEU A 131 -12.78 18.72 2.21
N ARG A 132 -12.53 18.10 1.07
CA ARG A 132 -12.08 18.76 -0.15
C ARG A 132 -13.27 19.13 -1.03
N PHE A 133 -13.38 20.42 -1.38
CA PHE A 133 -14.24 20.90 -2.47
C PHE A 133 -13.40 21.00 -3.74
N ILE A 134 -13.68 20.17 -4.71
CA ILE A 134 -12.89 20.00 -5.93
C ILE A 134 -13.66 20.59 -7.10
N ASP A 135 -13.07 21.57 -7.77
CA ASP A 135 -13.69 22.20 -8.94
C ASP A 135 -13.63 21.25 -10.16
N GLU A 136 -14.58 21.43 -11.06
CA GLU A 136 -14.62 20.73 -12.32
C GLU A 136 -13.34 21.01 -13.16
N SER A 137 -12.85 19.99 -13.79
CA SER A 137 -11.72 20.05 -14.73
C SER A 137 -11.98 19.14 -15.95
N PRO A 138 -11.13 19.15 -16.97
CA PRO A 138 -11.25 18.21 -18.10
C PRO A 138 -11.16 16.72 -17.72
N THR A 139 -10.69 16.42 -16.51
CA THR A 139 -10.45 15.03 -16.04
C THR A 139 -11.34 14.61 -14.87
N ASN A 140 -12.02 15.55 -14.20
CA ASN A 140 -12.93 15.26 -13.09
C ASN A 140 -14.14 16.19 -13.07
N PRO A 141 -15.33 15.73 -12.64
CA PRO A 141 -16.47 16.59 -12.37
C PRO A 141 -16.24 17.41 -11.11
N ARG A 142 -17.12 18.39 -10.85
CA ARG A 142 -17.17 19.05 -9.55
C ARG A 142 -17.63 18.07 -8.48
N LEU A 143 -16.90 17.99 -7.36
CA LEU A 143 -17.20 17.06 -6.28
C LEU A 143 -16.73 17.54 -4.91
N VAL A 144 -17.29 16.91 -3.87
CA VAL A 144 -16.77 16.97 -2.49
C VAL A 144 -16.31 15.58 -2.10
N SER A 145 -15.18 15.48 -1.43
CA SER A 145 -14.64 14.21 -0.95
C SER A 145 -13.91 14.40 0.37
N SER A 146 -14.27 13.59 1.36
CA SER A 146 -13.59 13.57 2.64
C SER A 146 -12.31 12.75 2.58
N ASP A 147 -11.37 13.10 3.47
CA ASP A 147 -10.17 12.33 3.78
C ASP A 147 -9.94 12.49 5.28
N CYS A 148 -10.55 11.60 6.08
CA CYS A 148 -10.52 11.71 7.54
C CYS A 148 -9.23 11.16 8.16
N PHE A 149 -8.43 10.44 7.40
CA PHE A 149 -7.22 9.77 7.86
C PHE A 149 -6.01 10.74 7.97
N PRO A 150 -5.18 10.76 9.04
CA PRO A 150 -5.36 9.98 10.27
C PRO A 150 -6.30 10.63 11.29
N ASN A 151 -6.34 11.94 11.45
CA ASN A 151 -7.12 12.70 12.43
C ASN A 151 -7.73 13.96 11.79
N LYS A 152 -8.42 13.80 10.64
CA LYS A 152 -8.97 14.94 9.90
C LYS A 152 -10.50 14.97 9.85
N ALA A 153 -11.19 14.02 10.52
CA ALA A 153 -12.64 14.10 10.72
C ALA A 153 -13.01 15.39 11.45
N ARG A 154 -12.23 15.81 12.45
CA ARG A 154 -12.34 17.07 13.19
C ARG A 154 -12.34 18.33 12.35
N GLN A 155 -11.86 18.23 11.10
CA GLN A 155 -11.79 19.38 10.20
C GLN A 155 -13.15 19.72 9.54
N TRP A 156 -14.16 18.85 9.71
CA TRP A 156 -15.49 19.07 9.18
C TRP A 156 -16.64 18.50 10.03
N ILE A 157 -16.32 17.74 11.09
CA ILE A 157 -17.26 17.22 12.10
C ILE A 157 -16.69 17.51 13.49
N PRO A 158 -17.37 18.23 14.39
CA PRO A 158 -16.97 18.31 15.79
C PRO A 158 -17.13 16.90 16.43
N CYS A 159 -16.04 16.22 16.78
CA CYS A 159 -16.04 14.84 17.29
C CYS A 159 -14.86 14.59 18.22
N TYR A 160 -14.84 13.44 18.88
CA TYR A 160 -13.61 12.91 19.47
C TYR A 160 -12.85 12.18 18.36
N ASP A 161 -11.79 12.78 17.87
CA ASP A 161 -11.08 12.31 16.66
C ASP A 161 -9.78 11.59 17.02
N TYR A 162 -9.93 10.35 17.49
CA TYR A 162 -8.81 9.47 17.81
C TYR A 162 -9.25 8.00 17.64
N PRO A 163 -8.37 7.08 17.20
CA PRO A 163 -8.76 5.71 16.83
C PRO A 163 -9.23 4.82 17.98
N ASN A 164 -8.90 5.14 19.26
CA ASN A 164 -9.29 4.34 20.40
C ASN A 164 -10.78 4.46 20.79
N ASP A 165 -11.59 5.17 20.03
CA ASP A 165 -13.02 5.29 20.21
C ASP A 165 -13.76 4.90 18.93
N LYS A 166 -14.77 4.04 19.03
CA LYS A 166 -15.61 3.59 17.94
C LYS A 166 -17.05 3.99 18.14
N VAL A 167 -17.67 4.49 17.10
CA VAL A 167 -18.98 5.13 17.16
C VAL A 167 -19.84 4.68 15.99
N THR A 168 -21.15 4.53 16.18
CA THR A 168 -22.11 4.40 15.09
C THR A 168 -22.43 5.76 14.48
N THR A 169 -22.74 5.82 13.20
CA THR A 169 -22.99 7.10 12.53
C THR A 169 -24.25 7.11 11.67
N GLU A 170 -24.99 8.23 11.71
CA GLU A 170 -25.96 8.60 10.68
C GLU A 170 -25.47 9.83 9.92
N MET A 171 -25.53 9.78 8.58
CA MET A 171 -25.16 10.88 7.69
C MET A 171 -26.35 11.30 6.87
N ILE A 172 -26.89 12.49 7.16
CA ILE A 172 -28.06 13.07 6.48
C ILE A 172 -27.59 14.30 5.70
N VAL A 173 -27.57 14.21 4.39
CA VAL A 173 -26.96 15.23 3.53
C VAL A 173 -27.97 15.81 2.57
N ARG A 174 -28.22 17.11 2.69
CA ARG A 174 -28.99 17.90 1.73
C ARG A 174 -28.05 18.56 0.72
N VAL A 175 -28.29 18.33 -0.56
CA VAL A 175 -27.45 18.82 -1.67
C VAL A 175 -28.32 19.09 -2.91
N ASP A 176 -27.83 19.86 -3.89
CA ASP A 176 -28.46 20.07 -5.21
C ASP A 176 -28.81 18.69 -5.84
N GLU A 177 -30.04 18.61 -6.42
CA GLU A 177 -30.62 17.35 -6.92
C GLU A 177 -29.76 16.61 -7.98
N LYS A 178 -28.90 17.35 -8.68
CA LYS A 178 -28.00 16.80 -9.71
C LYS A 178 -26.88 15.93 -9.14
N TYR A 179 -26.55 16.07 -7.84
CA TYR A 179 -25.48 15.33 -7.21
C TYR A 179 -25.99 14.07 -6.49
N LYS A 180 -25.19 13.04 -6.51
CA LYS A 180 -25.34 11.84 -5.69
C LYS A 180 -24.43 11.94 -4.46
N VAL A 181 -24.82 11.29 -3.37
CA VAL A 181 -24.07 11.27 -2.11
C VAL A 181 -23.79 9.85 -1.71
N LEU A 182 -22.51 9.55 -1.42
CA LEU A 182 -22.06 8.30 -0.80
C LEU A 182 -21.56 8.58 0.61
N SER A 183 -21.92 7.71 1.55
CA SER A 183 -21.34 7.65 2.89
C SER A 183 -21.30 6.21 3.39
N ASN A 184 -20.87 6.03 4.65
CA ASN A 184 -20.71 4.72 5.29
C ASN A 184 -22.08 4.04 5.54
N GLY A 185 -22.05 2.70 5.61
CA GLY A 185 -23.21 1.89 5.94
C GLY A 185 -24.24 1.81 4.82
N ARG A 186 -25.49 1.51 5.18
CA ARG A 186 -26.60 1.35 4.23
C ARG A 186 -27.29 2.67 3.91
N LEU A 187 -27.78 2.79 2.68
CA LEU A 187 -28.69 3.89 2.30
C LEU A 187 -30.08 3.63 2.92
N VAL A 188 -30.50 4.51 3.81
CA VAL A 188 -31.82 4.48 4.43
C VAL A 188 -32.87 5.01 3.46
N GLY A 189 -32.58 6.07 2.72
CA GLY A 189 -33.46 6.64 1.72
C GLY A 189 -32.97 7.94 1.11
N VAL A 190 -33.66 8.36 0.05
CA VAL A 190 -33.43 9.63 -0.63
C VAL A 190 -34.76 10.37 -0.70
N THR A 191 -34.84 11.58 -0.16
CA THR A 191 -36.04 12.42 -0.16
C THR A 191 -35.89 13.58 -1.16
N ASP A 192 -36.86 13.73 -2.04
CA ASP A 192 -36.97 14.90 -2.94
C ASP A 192 -37.59 16.08 -2.19
N ASN A 193 -36.87 17.20 -2.13
CA ASN A 193 -37.29 18.38 -1.38
C ASN A 193 -38.05 19.42 -2.23
N ARG A 194 -38.45 19.11 -3.47
CA ARG A 194 -39.13 20.03 -4.34
C ARG A 194 -40.41 20.60 -3.74
N GLN A 195 -41.14 19.84 -2.94
CA GLN A 195 -42.35 20.29 -2.25
C GLN A 195 -42.11 21.35 -1.15
N LEU A 196 -40.84 21.51 -0.72
CA LEU A 196 -40.44 22.51 0.28
C LEU A 196 -39.95 23.82 -0.34
N ILE A 197 -39.92 23.92 -1.68
CA ILE A 197 -39.44 25.10 -2.39
C ILE A 197 -40.60 26.10 -2.46
N THR A 198 -40.52 27.19 -1.70
CA THR A 198 -41.46 28.29 -1.70
C THR A 198 -41.08 29.41 -2.67
N ASP A 199 -39.87 29.42 -3.20
CA ASP A 199 -39.33 30.38 -4.17
C ASP A 199 -38.68 29.62 -5.35
N ASN A 200 -39.22 29.81 -6.55
CA ASN A 200 -38.74 29.24 -7.82
C ASN A 200 -37.27 29.63 -8.19
N ARG A 201 -36.62 30.49 -7.40
CA ARG A 201 -35.23 30.89 -7.57
C ARG A 201 -34.26 29.98 -6.81
N GLN A 202 -34.74 29.10 -5.92
CA GLN A 202 -33.89 28.15 -5.20
C GLN A 202 -33.71 26.87 -6.03
N PRO A 203 -32.48 26.33 -6.13
CA PRO A 203 -32.26 25.06 -6.81
C PRO A 203 -32.99 23.94 -6.09
N ALA A 204 -33.51 22.98 -6.86
CA ALA A 204 -34.09 21.76 -6.30
C ALA A 204 -33.01 20.95 -5.58
N THR A 205 -33.37 20.39 -4.43
CA THR A 205 -32.41 19.64 -3.59
C THR A 205 -32.94 18.25 -3.26
N LYS A 206 -32.05 17.33 -2.98
CA LYS A 206 -32.35 16.02 -2.39
C LYS A 206 -31.65 15.86 -1.05
N THR A 207 -32.28 15.09 -0.16
CA THR A 207 -31.70 14.70 1.10
C THR A 207 -31.41 13.20 1.08
N TRP A 208 -30.14 12.85 1.24
CA TRP A 208 -29.64 11.48 1.31
C TRP A 208 -29.44 11.10 2.76
N HIS A 209 -29.91 9.91 3.17
CA HIS A 209 -29.77 9.41 4.53
C HIS A 209 -29.05 8.07 4.52
N TRP A 210 -27.84 8.04 5.08
CA TRP A 210 -27.00 6.86 5.27
C TRP A 210 -26.92 6.50 6.74
N CYS A 211 -26.77 5.21 7.08
CA CYS A 211 -26.64 4.73 8.46
C CYS A 211 -25.58 3.63 8.55
N GLN A 212 -24.56 3.88 9.35
CA GLN A 212 -23.56 2.90 9.75
C GLN A 212 -23.93 2.38 11.14
N GLU A 213 -24.55 1.21 11.18
CA GLU A 213 -25.15 0.63 12.39
C GLU A 213 -24.13 -0.08 13.30
N LEU A 214 -22.98 -0.49 12.73
CA LEU A 214 -21.87 -1.10 13.47
C LEU A 214 -20.80 -0.05 13.76
N PRO A 215 -20.21 -0.06 14.98
CA PRO A 215 -19.28 0.99 15.37
C PRO A 215 -17.97 0.95 14.57
N HIS A 216 -17.49 2.13 14.18
CA HIS A 216 -16.23 2.34 13.48
C HIS A 216 -15.53 3.62 13.98
N SER A 217 -14.23 3.75 13.73
CA SER A 217 -13.48 4.93 14.15
C SER A 217 -13.74 6.13 13.25
N THR A 218 -13.58 7.34 13.78
CA THR A 218 -13.87 8.60 13.07
C THR A 218 -13.02 8.80 11.81
N TYR A 219 -11.78 8.30 11.79
CA TYR A 219 -10.92 8.40 10.60
C TYR A 219 -11.46 7.62 9.38
N LEU A 220 -12.42 6.72 9.60
CA LEU A 220 -13.08 5.89 8.58
C LEU A 220 -14.37 6.50 8.02
N ILE A 221 -14.78 7.67 8.53
CA ILE A 221 -15.98 8.35 8.05
C ILE A 221 -15.74 8.87 6.63
N ASN A 222 -16.66 8.51 5.70
CA ASN A 222 -16.65 8.97 4.32
C ASN A 222 -17.83 9.90 4.03
N LEU A 223 -17.56 10.96 3.25
CA LEU A 223 -18.53 11.74 2.54
C LEU A 223 -18.01 12.03 1.13
N SER A 224 -18.66 11.47 0.13
CA SER A 224 -18.38 11.75 -1.28
C SER A 224 -19.64 12.27 -1.99
N ILE A 225 -19.56 13.45 -2.59
CA ILE A 225 -20.67 14.10 -3.28
C ILE A 225 -20.19 14.46 -4.70
N GLY A 226 -20.95 14.09 -5.71
CA GLY A 226 -20.61 14.41 -7.10
C GLY A 226 -21.62 13.87 -8.10
N ASP A 227 -21.40 14.21 -9.36
CA ASP A 227 -22.14 13.63 -10.47
C ASP A 227 -21.47 12.31 -10.89
N TYR A 228 -21.73 11.25 -10.10
CA TYR A 228 -21.18 9.92 -10.29
C TYR A 228 -22.09 9.02 -11.11
N GLU A 229 -21.50 8.19 -11.96
CA GLU A 229 -22.12 6.95 -12.41
C GLU A 229 -21.92 5.86 -11.36
N VAL A 230 -23.00 5.15 -11.00
CA VAL A 230 -22.96 4.08 -10.02
C VAL A 230 -23.17 2.75 -10.72
N ILE A 231 -22.15 1.92 -10.74
CA ILE A 231 -22.20 0.58 -11.34
C ILE A 231 -22.47 -0.42 -10.23
N ALA A 232 -23.63 -1.05 -10.29
CA ALA A 232 -24.03 -2.07 -9.31
C ALA A 232 -23.39 -3.42 -9.62
N ASP A 233 -22.95 -4.09 -8.55
CA ASP A 233 -22.44 -5.45 -8.50
C ASP A 233 -22.86 -6.09 -7.17
N SER A 234 -22.51 -7.35 -6.91
CA SER A 234 -22.86 -8.02 -5.64
C SER A 234 -22.01 -9.26 -5.36
N LEU A 235 -21.91 -9.59 -4.08
CA LEU A 235 -21.49 -10.91 -3.61
C LEU A 235 -22.68 -11.57 -2.89
N GLY A 236 -23.46 -12.39 -3.62
CA GLY A 236 -24.72 -12.91 -3.08
C GLY A 236 -25.69 -11.78 -2.74
N SER A 237 -26.06 -11.65 -1.46
CA SER A 237 -26.93 -10.56 -0.98
C SER A 237 -26.18 -9.27 -0.59
N LEU A 238 -24.83 -9.29 -0.54
CA LEU A 238 -24.03 -8.14 -0.22
C LEU A 238 -23.96 -7.20 -1.42
N PRO A 239 -24.47 -5.95 -1.34
CA PRO A 239 -24.29 -4.97 -2.41
C PRO A 239 -22.81 -4.55 -2.53
N VAL A 240 -22.32 -4.49 -3.76
CA VAL A 240 -21.01 -3.98 -4.12
C VAL A 240 -21.20 -2.95 -5.24
N ASN A 241 -20.76 -1.72 -5.05
CA ASN A 241 -20.99 -0.68 -6.06
C ASN A 241 -19.70 0.08 -6.37
N TYR A 242 -19.58 0.54 -7.62
CA TYR A 242 -18.46 1.33 -8.09
C TYR A 242 -18.94 2.73 -8.49
N TRP A 243 -18.44 3.75 -7.79
CA TRP A 243 -18.80 5.16 -7.99
C TRP A 243 -17.71 5.82 -8.82
N VAL A 244 -17.99 6.01 -10.11
CA VAL A 244 -17.00 6.48 -11.09
C VAL A 244 -17.55 7.69 -11.86
N TYR A 245 -16.71 8.34 -12.66
CA TYR A 245 -17.19 9.39 -13.56
C TYR A 245 -17.87 8.77 -14.77
N HIS A 246 -18.85 9.46 -15.36
CA HIS A 246 -19.66 8.94 -16.49
C HIS A 246 -18.79 8.41 -17.64
N TRP A 247 -17.68 9.08 -17.95
CA TRP A 247 -16.77 8.64 -19.03
C TRP A 247 -15.87 7.44 -18.66
N ASN A 248 -15.89 7.00 -17.42
CA ASN A 248 -15.14 5.83 -16.94
C ASN A 248 -16.00 4.56 -16.83
N ALA A 249 -17.31 4.65 -17.05
CA ALA A 249 -18.25 3.57 -16.73
C ALA A 249 -17.94 2.25 -17.44
N ASP A 250 -17.57 2.32 -18.72
CA ASP A 250 -17.26 1.11 -19.51
C ASP A 250 -16.00 0.38 -19.01
N ASP A 251 -14.96 1.14 -18.71
CA ASP A 251 -13.68 0.59 -18.24
C ASP A 251 -13.75 0.14 -16.77
N ALA A 252 -14.60 0.77 -15.97
CA ALA A 252 -14.73 0.47 -14.54
C ALA A 252 -15.24 -0.96 -14.28
N ARG A 253 -16.13 -1.49 -15.12
CA ARG A 253 -16.63 -2.87 -15.00
C ARG A 253 -15.49 -3.89 -15.08
N SER A 254 -14.50 -3.66 -15.92
CA SER A 254 -13.31 -4.52 -16.00
C SER A 254 -12.40 -4.30 -14.80
N SER A 255 -12.07 -3.05 -14.51
CA SER A 255 -11.11 -2.68 -13.46
C SER A 255 -11.50 -3.16 -12.08
N PHE A 256 -12.81 -3.24 -11.77
CA PHE A 256 -13.32 -3.67 -10.46
C PHE A 256 -13.88 -5.09 -10.43
N SER A 257 -13.86 -5.82 -11.55
CA SER A 257 -14.55 -7.11 -11.70
C SER A 257 -14.16 -8.18 -10.67
N LYS A 258 -12.97 -8.09 -10.07
CA LYS A 258 -12.49 -9.04 -9.05
C LYS A 258 -12.86 -8.66 -7.62
N THR A 259 -13.47 -7.51 -7.37
CA THR A 259 -13.84 -7.03 -6.03
C THR A 259 -14.69 -8.05 -5.24
N PRO A 260 -15.79 -8.61 -5.77
CA PRO A 260 -16.56 -9.61 -5.05
C PRO A 260 -15.77 -10.89 -4.73
N HIS A 261 -14.90 -11.31 -5.65
CA HIS A 261 -14.02 -12.44 -5.43
C HIS A 261 -13.01 -12.19 -4.30
N MET A 262 -12.42 -10.99 -4.23
CA MET A 262 -11.49 -10.59 -3.16
C MET A 262 -12.18 -10.61 -1.79
N ILE A 263 -13.40 -10.09 -1.67
CA ILE A 263 -14.18 -10.12 -0.43
C ILE A 263 -14.43 -11.58 0.00
N SER A 264 -14.85 -12.46 -0.90
CA SER A 264 -15.04 -13.87 -0.62
C SER A 264 -13.74 -14.58 -0.22
N PHE A 265 -12.64 -14.25 -0.89
CA PHE A 265 -11.32 -14.79 -0.58
C PHE A 265 -10.88 -14.43 0.85
N PHE A 266 -10.97 -13.15 1.24
CA PHE A 266 -10.56 -12.71 2.56
C PHE A 266 -11.49 -13.23 3.66
N SER A 267 -12.81 -13.29 3.43
CA SER A 267 -13.75 -13.91 4.39
C SER A 267 -13.35 -15.35 4.72
N LYS A 268 -13.02 -16.14 3.71
CA LYS A 268 -12.56 -17.52 3.89
C LYS A 268 -11.18 -17.60 4.55
N LEU A 269 -10.25 -16.77 4.10
CA LEU A 269 -8.86 -16.76 4.57
C LEU A 269 -8.77 -16.44 6.06
N TYR A 270 -9.53 -15.44 6.52
CA TYR A 270 -9.54 -15.01 7.91
C TYR A 270 -10.50 -15.83 8.79
N GLY A 271 -11.35 -16.68 8.20
CA GLY A 271 -12.40 -17.41 8.92
C GLY A 271 -13.36 -16.45 9.63
N TYR A 272 -13.66 -15.32 9.01
CA TYR A 272 -14.56 -14.26 9.50
C TYR A 272 -15.30 -13.66 8.31
N ASP A 273 -16.62 -13.83 8.25
CA ASP A 273 -17.43 -13.31 7.16
C ASP A 273 -17.35 -11.77 7.10
N TYR A 274 -17.52 -11.20 5.90
CA TYR A 274 -17.56 -9.75 5.72
C TYR A 274 -18.68 -9.14 6.59
N PRO A 275 -18.34 -8.25 7.56
CA PRO A 275 -19.32 -7.88 8.59
C PRO A 275 -20.24 -6.73 8.22
N TRP A 276 -19.96 -6.01 7.14
CA TRP A 276 -20.58 -4.73 6.85
C TRP A 276 -21.79 -4.87 5.91
N ALA A 277 -22.64 -3.83 5.88
CA ALA A 277 -23.91 -3.84 5.12
C ALA A 277 -23.74 -3.72 3.59
N LYS A 278 -22.63 -3.24 3.11
CA LYS A 278 -22.26 -3.08 1.69
C LYS A 278 -20.75 -2.94 1.53
N TYR A 279 -20.26 -2.97 0.28
CA TYR A 279 -18.92 -2.50 -0.05
C TYR A 279 -18.96 -1.61 -1.29
N ASP A 280 -18.68 -0.34 -1.13
CA ASP A 280 -18.61 0.63 -2.23
C ASP A 280 -17.16 1.10 -2.43
N GLN A 281 -16.80 1.34 -3.69
CA GLN A 281 -15.53 1.94 -4.07
C GLN A 281 -15.82 3.23 -4.84
N VAL A 282 -15.19 4.33 -4.46
CA VAL A 282 -15.39 5.64 -5.09
C VAL A 282 -14.06 6.21 -5.56
N ILE A 283 -14.01 6.68 -6.82
CA ILE A 283 -12.81 7.31 -7.34
C ILE A 283 -12.76 8.79 -6.99
N THR A 284 -11.55 9.29 -6.74
CA THR A 284 -11.27 10.69 -6.42
C THR A 284 -9.95 11.16 -7.05
N PRO A 285 -9.86 12.42 -7.53
CA PRO A 285 -8.70 12.86 -8.31
C PRO A 285 -7.45 13.17 -7.48
N TYR A 286 -7.56 13.26 -6.15
CA TYR A 286 -6.43 13.64 -5.30
C TYR A 286 -5.69 12.46 -4.67
N MET A 287 -6.25 11.25 -4.73
CA MET A 287 -5.60 10.06 -4.17
C MET A 287 -4.60 9.42 -5.14
N GLY A 288 -3.43 9.05 -4.61
CA GLY A 288 -2.43 8.29 -5.35
C GLY A 288 -2.54 6.77 -5.17
N GLY A 289 -3.28 6.32 -4.16
CA GLY A 289 -3.56 4.93 -3.77
C GLY A 289 -5.02 4.77 -3.39
N GLY A 290 -5.28 4.19 -2.21
CA GLY A 290 -6.61 4.06 -1.63
C GLY A 290 -6.67 4.62 -0.21
N ALA A 291 -7.88 4.60 0.38
CA ALA A 291 -8.15 4.81 1.79
C ALA A 291 -9.39 3.99 2.17
N GLU A 292 -9.27 3.28 3.25
CA GLU A 292 -10.10 2.17 3.68
C GLU A 292 -11.46 2.55 4.29
N ALA A 293 -11.92 3.76 4.14
CA ALA A 293 -13.16 4.20 4.80
C ALA A 293 -14.24 3.11 4.82
N THR A 294 -14.75 2.78 6.01
CA THR A 294 -15.64 1.65 6.25
C THR A 294 -16.79 1.60 5.27
N THR A 295 -16.95 0.53 4.53
CA THR A 295 -17.99 0.30 3.50
C THR A 295 -17.94 1.22 2.28
N ALA A 296 -17.03 2.20 2.22
CA ALA A 296 -17.01 3.25 1.20
C ALA A 296 -15.56 3.69 0.89
N THR A 297 -14.76 2.73 0.44
CA THR A 297 -13.33 2.88 0.12
C THR A 297 -13.10 3.95 -0.94
N LEU A 298 -12.17 4.87 -0.67
CA LEU A 298 -11.73 5.88 -1.64
C LEU A 298 -10.55 5.34 -2.44
N LEU A 299 -10.56 5.58 -3.75
CA LEU A 299 -9.50 5.16 -4.65
C LEU A 299 -9.09 6.31 -5.58
N GLY A 300 -7.82 6.36 -5.94
CA GLY A 300 -7.37 7.28 -6.98
C GLY A 300 -8.00 6.98 -8.34
N GLU A 301 -8.36 8.00 -9.11
CA GLU A 301 -9.01 7.85 -10.43
C GLU A 301 -8.24 6.97 -11.42
N GLY A 302 -6.92 6.81 -11.21
CA GLY A 302 -6.09 5.92 -11.99
C GLY A 302 -6.40 4.43 -11.83
N VAL A 303 -7.28 4.02 -10.90
CA VAL A 303 -7.70 2.62 -10.76
C VAL A 303 -8.52 2.16 -11.97
N VAL A 304 -9.24 3.09 -12.63
CA VAL A 304 -10.01 2.78 -13.83
C VAL A 304 -9.09 2.79 -15.05
N MET A 305 -9.00 1.68 -15.72
CA MET A 305 -8.11 1.44 -16.84
C MET A 305 -8.83 0.79 -18.00
N ASP A 306 -8.46 1.16 -19.22
CA ASP A 306 -8.86 0.40 -20.41
C ASP A 306 -8.13 -0.98 -20.45
N LYS A 307 -8.71 -1.94 -21.18
CA LYS A 307 -8.17 -3.31 -21.31
C LYS A 307 -6.73 -3.37 -21.80
N LYS A 308 -6.28 -2.37 -22.55
CA LYS A 308 -4.90 -2.30 -23.04
C LYS A 308 -3.95 -1.92 -21.92
N ALA A 309 -4.35 -1.01 -21.05
CA ALA A 309 -3.58 -0.61 -19.87
C ALA A 309 -3.42 -1.75 -18.85
N GLU A 310 -4.44 -2.60 -18.70
CA GLU A 310 -4.43 -3.75 -17.76
C GLU A 310 -3.27 -4.74 -18.04
N GLN A 311 -2.72 -4.76 -19.23
CA GLN A 311 -1.53 -5.58 -19.55
C GLN A 311 -0.24 -5.07 -18.90
N ASP A 312 -0.18 -3.79 -18.62
CA ASP A 312 1.02 -3.10 -18.14
C ASP A 312 0.93 -2.67 -16.69
N PHE A 313 -0.30 -2.36 -16.23
CA PHE A 313 -0.61 -1.80 -14.94
C PHE A 313 -1.63 -2.70 -14.24
N SER A 314 -1.57 -2.74 -12.94
CA SER A 314 -2.58 -3.41 -12.12
C SER A 314 -2.80 -2.62 -10.84
N TRP A 315 -4.05 -2.41 -10.50
CA TRP A 315 -4.46 -1.85 -9.22
C TRP A 315 -5.04 -2.92 -8.29
N GLU A 316 -5.07 -4.18 -8.72
CA GLU A 316 -5.63 -5.28 -7.93
C GLU A 316 -5.01 -5.38 -6.54
N ARG A 317 -3.69 -5.15 -6.43
CA ARG A 317 -3.03 -5.15 -5.11
C ARG A 317 -3.53 -4.03 -4.21
N VAL A 318 -3.73 -2.82 -4.75
CA VAL A 318 -4.31 -1.71 -3.97
C VAL A 318 -5.74 -2.04 -3.58
N ILE A 319 -6.56 -2.52 -4.52
CA ILE A 319 -7.95 -2.93 -4.24
C ILE A 319 -7.98 -4.03 -3.16
N ALA A 320 -7.14 -5.05 -3.26
CA ALA A 320 -7.05 -6.12 -2.28
C ALA A 320 -6.60 -5.62 -0.89
N HIS A 321 -5.65 -4.69 -0.85
CA HIS A 321 -5.18 -4.01 0.36
C HIS A 321 -6.33 -3.27 1.05
N GLU A 322 -7.05 -2.41 0.32
CA GLU A 322 -8.17 -1.64 0.85
C GLU A 322 -9.37 -2.53 1.27
N ILE A 323 -9.62 -3.64 0.58
CA ILE A 323 -10.62 -4.60 1.01
C ILE A 323 -10.20 -5.29 2.31
N ALA A 324 -8.93 -5.65 2.46
CA ALA A 324 -8.43 -6.31 3.66
C ALA A 324 -8.58 -5.43 4.91
N HIS A 325 -8.49 -4.12 4.76
CA HIS A 325 -8.74 -3.17 5.83
C HIS A 325 -10.14 -3.25 6.42
N GLN A 326 -11.13 -3.75 5.69
CA GLN A 326 -12.48 -3.93 6.23
C GLN A 326 -12.51 -4.88 7.44
N TRP A 327 -11.45 -5.70 7.63
CA TRP A 327 -11.17 -6.47 8.85
C TRP A 327 -10.03 -5.83 9.67
N TRP A 328 -8.88 -5.49 9.02
CA TRP A 328 -7.66 -4.98 9.63
C TRP A 328 -7.61 -3.45 9.59
N GLY A 329 -8.27 -2.79 10.52
CA GLY A 329 -8.45 -1.34 10.55
C GLY A 329 -9.88 -0.93 10.86
N ASP A 330 -10.85 -1.58 10.21
CA ASP A 330 -12.26 -1.24 10.34
C ASP A 330 -12.96 -2.09 11.41
N LEU A 331 -12.92 -3.42 11.29
CA LEU A 331 -13.51 -4.32 12.29
C LEU A 331 -12.74 -4.26 13.62
N ILE A 332 -11.43 -4.47 13.56
CA ILE A 332 -10.51 -4.18 14.67
C ILE A 332 -9.64 -3.00 14.26
N THR A 333 -9.40 -2.07 15.17
CA THR A 333 -8.70 -0.82 14.86
C THR A 333 -7.50 -0.65 15.78
N LEU A 334 -6.40 -0.12 15.30
CA LEU A 334 -5.28 0.27 16.16
C LEU A 334 -5.76 1.18 17.30
N GLN A 335 -5.28 0.96 18.52
CA GLN A 335 -5.64 1.75 19.69
C GLN A 335 -4.99 3.14 19.67
N SER A 336 -3.77 3.21 19.14
CA SER A 336 -2.99 4.45 19.02
C SER A 336 -2.03 4.36 17.84
N TRP A 337 -1.62 5.52 17.31
CA TRP A 337 -0.90 5.61 16.03
C TRP A 337 0.50 4.97 16.02
N GLU A 338 1.11 4.65 17.15
CA GLU A 338 2.32 3.84 17.20
C GLU A 338 2.10 2.40 16.76
N HIS A 339 0.85 1.91 16.84
CA HIS A 339 0.45 0.56 16.42
C HIS A 339 -0.11 0.49 15.00
N THR A 340 0.15 1.48 14.15
CA THR A 340 -0.32 1.58 12.76
C THR A 340 -0.08 0.31 11.93
N TRP A 341 0.93 -0.49 12.27
CA TRP A 341 1.24 -1.74 11.59
C TRP A 341 0.12 -2.80 11.70
N LEU A 342 -0.72 -2.74 12.73
CA LEU A 342 -1.87 -3.67 12.89
C LEU A 342 -2.91 -3.48 11.79
N ASN A 343 -3.00 -2.28 11.22
CA ASN A 343 -3.79 -2.00 10.03
C ASN A 343 -2.95 -2.30 8.78
N GLU A 344 -1.87 -1.58 8.58
CA GLU A 344 -1.16 -1.46 7.32
C GLU A 344 -0.28 -2.66 6.95
N SER A 345 0.39 -3.27 7.94
CA SER A 345 1.14 -4.49 7.66
C SER A 345 0.23 -5.66 7.30
N PHE A 346 -0.94 -5.73 7.94
CA PHE A 346 -1.95 -6.75 7.63
C PHE A 346 -2.58 -6.51 6.26
N GLY A 347 -2.93 -5.26 5.91
CA GLY A 347 -3.35 -4.91 4.54
C GLY A 347 -2.30 -5.29 3.50
N THR A 348 -1.04 -4.91 3.75
CA THR A 348 0.10 -5.20 2.85
C THR A 348 0.41 -6.71 2.75
N TYR A 349 0.24 -7.46 3.82
CA TYR A 349 0.42 -8.91 3.78
C TYR A 349 -0.76 -9.60 3.07
N SER A 350 -1.95 -9.05 3.21
CA SER A 350 -3.17 -9.55 2.55
C SER A 350 -3.12 -9.38 1.04
N ASP A 351 -2.59 -8.25 0.54
CA ASP A 351 -2.41 -8.05 -0.91
C ASP A 351 -1.40 -9.07 -1.49
N TYR A 352 -0.36 -9.45 -0.72
CA TYR A 352 0.55 -10.54 -1.07
C TYR A 352 -0.17 -11.89 -1.11
N LEU A 353 -0.98 -12.20 -0.08
CA LEU A 353 -1.72 -13.47 0.00
C LEU A 353 -2.71 -13.61 -1.16
N TYR A 354 -3.38 -12.52 -1.53
CA TYR A 354 -4.23 -12.48 -2.72
C TYR A 354 -3.44 -12.69 -4.01
N THR A 355 -2.32 -11.97 -4.18
CA THR A 355 -1.45 -12.11 -5.35
C THR A 355 -0.94 -13.56 -5.50
N ARG A 356 -0.53 -14.20 -4.42
CA ARG A 356 -0.11 -15.59 -4.39
C ARG A 356 -1.24 -16.55 -4.78
N ASN A 357 -2.45 -16.32 -4.26
CA ASN A 357 -3.61 -17.15 -4.57
C ASN A 357 -4.05 -17.04 -6.03
N GLU A 358 -4.08 -15.81 -6.55
CA GLU A 358 -4.60 -15.52 -7.90
C GLU A 358 -3.60 -15.86 -9.01
N TYR A 359 -2.30 -15.60 -8.77
CA TYR A 359 -1.25 -15.66 -9.80
C TYR A 359 -0.17 -16.71 -9.52
N GLY A 360 -0.30 -17.48 -8.44
CA GLY A 360 0.60 -18.56 -8.08
C GLY A 360 1.81 -18.15 -7.23
N GLU A 361 2.55 -19.17 -6.79
CA GLU A 361 3.66 -19.04 -5.83
C GLU A 361 4.75 -18.09 -6.30
N ASP A 362 5.18 -18.18 -7.57
CA ASP A 362 6.24 -17.33 -8.11
C ASP A 362 5.84 -15.84 -8.14
N ALA A 363 4.58 -15.53 -8.48
CA ALA A 363 4.08 -14.16 -8.46
C ALA A 363 4.01 -13.61 -7.03
N GLY A 364 3.55 -14.40 -6.06
CA GLY A 364 3.56 -14.04 -4.65
C GLY A 364 4.99 -13.83 -4.12
N ALA A 365 5.91 -14.75 -4.41
CA ALA A 365 7.31 -14.64 -3.98
C ALA A 365 7.99 -13.40 -4.56
N TYR A 366 7.71 -13.07 -5.83
CA TYR A 366 8.23 -11.86 -6.48
C TYR A 366 7.65 -10.58 -5.85
N ASP A 367 6.38 -10.57 -5.49
CA ASP A 367 5.73 -9.46 -4.80
C ASP A 367 6.36 -9.22 -3.41
N LEU A 368 6.55 -10.28 -2.63
CA LEU A 368 7.15 -10.20 -1.30
C LEU A 368 8.63 -9.75 -1.37
N LEU A 369 9.38 -10.20 -2.39
CA LEU A 369 10.72 -9.70 -2.69
C LEU A 369 10.70 -8.20 -2.98
N GLY A 370 9.72 -7.71 -3.73
CA GLY A 370 9.52 -6.29 -3.99
C GLY A 370 9.32 -5.48 -2.71
N LYS A 371 8.47 -5.97 -1.81
CA LYS A 371 8.23 -5.38 -0.48
C LYS A 371 9.51 -5.35 0.36
N LYS A 372 10.25 -6.46 0.42
CA LYS A 372 11.55 -6.51 1.09
C LYS A 372 12.52 -5.44 0.56
N ASN A 373 12.66 -5.33 -0.75
CA ASN A 373 13.56 -4.37 -1.38
C ASN A 373 13.13 -2.91 -1.14
N GLN A 374 11.83 -2.63 -1.07
CA GLN A 374 11.30 -1.31 -0.73
C GLN A 374 11.70 -0.91 0.69
N TYR A 375 11.56 -1.82 1.68
CA TYR A 375 12.02 -1.59 3.03
C TYR A 375 13.54 -1.37 3.11
N LEU A 376 14.33 -2.26 2.48
CA LEU A 376 15.79 -2.13 2.49
C LEU A 376 16.26 -0.81 1.86
N ASN A 377 15.60 -0.37 0.78
CA ASN A 377 15.90 0.93 0.18
C ASN A 377 15.68 2.08 1.15
N GLU A 378 14.59 2.08 1.91
CA GLU A 378 14.36 3.12 2.93
C GLU A 378 15.36 3.02 4.09
N ALA A 379 15.61 1.81 4.60
CA ALA A 379 16.56 1.56 5.68
C ALA A 379 17.97 2.07 5.34
N HIS A 380 18.40 1.89 4.08
CA HIS A 380 19.71 2.37 3.64
C HIS A 380 19.76 3.88 3.39
N ASN A 381 18.70 4.46 2.83
CA ASN A 381 18.74 5.82 2.29
C ASN A 381 18.08 6.88 3.19
N ARG A 382 17.21 6.48 4.14
CA ARG A 382 16.48 7.45 4.97
C ARG A 382 16.72 7.25 6.47
N TYR A 383 16.20 6.19 7.06
CA TYR A 383 16.30 5.88 8.49
C TYR A 383 15.95 4.42 8.78
N ILE A 384 16.27 3.99 10.00
CA ILE A 384 15.84 2.72 10.58
C ILE A 384 15.14 3.02 11.91
N ARG A 385 13.96 2.43 12.12
CA ARG A 385 13.16 2.51 13.35
C ARG A 385 12.47 1.18 13.66
N PRO A 386 11.97 0.96 14.89
CA PRO A 386 11.03 -0.12 15.19
C PRO A 386 9.75 -0.01 14.35
N ILE A 387 9.02 -1.11 14.22
CA ILE A 387 7.69 -1.08 13.60
C ILE A 387 6.74 -0.29 14.51
N VAL A 388 6.60 -0.69 15.77
CA VAL A 388 5.90 0.09 16.79
C VAL A 388 6.81 1.23 17.22
N PHE A 389 6.37 2.49 16.96
CA PHE A 389 7.22 3.64 17.17
C PHE A 389 6.44 4.84 17.67
N THR A 390 6.79 5.28 18.89
CA THR A 390 6.11 6.36 19.61
C THR A 390 6.60 7.77 19.25
N ARG A 391 7.69 7.90 18.47
CA ARG A 391 8.29 9.21 18.16
C ARG A 391 7.86 9.70 16.78
N TYR A 392 6.90 10.60 16.75
CA TYR A 392 6.42 11.23 15.52
C TYR A 392 5.90 12.64 15.77
N ASN A 393 5.98 13.52 14.77
CA ASN A 393 5.38 14.86 14.83
C ASN A 393 3.89 14.79 14.50
N ASP A 394 3.55 14.01 13.50
CA ASP A 394 2.20 13.76 13.02
C ASP A 394 2.04 12.24 12.80
N PRO A 395 0.86 11.65 13.04
CA PRO A 395 0.65 10.23 12.81
C PRO A 395 1.10 9.75 11.41
N GLY A 396 1.00 10.60 10.39
CA GLY A 396 1.47 10.33 9.03
C GLY A 396 2.97 9.97 8.93
N ASP A 397 3.78 10.36 9.93
CA ASP A 397 5.20 9.99 10.00
C ASP A 397 5.42 8.47 10.17
N ASN A 398 4.41 7.71 10.64
CA ASN A 398 4.46 6.26 10.81
C ASN A 398 4.02 5.49 9.55
N PHE A 399 3.57 6.17 8.48
CA PHE A 399 3.15 5.55 7.22
C PHE A 399 4.33 5.45 6.24
N ASP A 400 5.21 4.50 6.49
CA ASP A 400 6.48 4.31 5.79
C ASP A 400 6.78 2.83 5.51
N SER A 401 7.95 2.54 4.96
CA SER A 401 8.34 1.18 4.63
C SER A 401 8.58 0.27 5.84
N HIS A 402 8.63 0.82 7.06
CA HIS A 402 8.70 0.00 8.29
C HIS A 402 7.31 -0.54 8.64
N THR A 403 6.29 0.28 8.50
CA THR A 403 4.91 -0.09 8.79
C THR A 403 4.31 -0.98 7.70
N TYR A 404 4.54 -0.69 6.42
CA TYR A 404 3.97 -1.45 5.30
C TYR A 404 4.81 -2.69 4.96
N PRO A 405 5.89 -2.61 4.17
CA PRO A 405 6.60 -3.78 3.66
C PRO A 405 7.43 -4.52 4.72
N LYS A 406 8.06 -3.84 5.70
CA LYS A 406 8.77 -4.55 6.78
C LYS A 406 7.78 -5.38 7.58
N GLY A 407 6.66 -4.78 8.00
CA GLY A 407 5.65 -5.47 8.78
C GLY A 407 5.06 -6.68 8.04
N ALA A 408 4.78 -6.57 6.74
CA ALA A 408 4.32 -7.70 5.92
C ALA A 408 5.34 -8.86 5.90
N ASN A 409 6.64 -8.56 5.75
CA ASN A 409 7.69 -9.60 5.84
C ASN A 409 7.81 -10.21 7.25
N VAL A 410 7.56 -9.43 8.31
CA VAL A 410 7.54 -9.93 9.69
C VAL A 410 6.35 -10.86 9.91
N LEU A 411 5.16 -10.53 9.38
CA LEU A 411 4.00 -11.44 9.40
C LEU A 411 4.27 -12.73 8.61
N HIS A 412 4.99 -12.63 7.49
CA HIS A 412 5.39 -13.82 6.72
C HIS A 412 6.32 -14.73 7.52
N LEU A 413 7.29 -14.17 8.23
CA LEU A 413 8.16 -14.93 9.13
C LEU A 413 7.39 -15.52 10.32
N LEU A 414 6.44 -14.78 10.90
CA LEU A 414 5.58 -15.30 11.98
C LEU A 414 4.76 -16.50 11.49
N ARG A 415 4.21 -16.43 10.28
CA ARG A 415 3.50 -17.55 9.65
C ARG A 415 4.40 -18.77 9.47
N TYR A 416 5.64 -18.58 9.01
CA TYR A 416 6.61 -19.67 8.89
C TYR A 416 6.88 -20.36 10.25
N ILE A 417 7.08 -19.59 11.33
CA ILE A 417 7.36 -20.12 12.66
C ILE A 417 6.16 -20.84 13.28
N LEU A 418 4.97 -20.36 13.05
CA LEU A 418 3.72 -20.94 13.59
C LEU A 418 3.20 -22.09 12.74
N GLY A 419 3.48 -22.09 11.44
CA GLY A 419 2.83 -22.91 10.43
C GLY A 419 1.46 -22.32 10.00
N ASP A 420 1.03 -22.65 8.79
CA ASP A 420 -0.16 -22.07 8.16
C ASP A 420 -1.42 -22.20 9.01
N ASP A 421 -1.76 -23.42 9.46
CA ASP A 421 -2.98 -23.69 10.22
C ASP A 421 -3.04 -22.88 11.52
N THR A 422 -1.93 -22.81 12.26
CA THR A 422 -1.87 -22.06 13.51
C THR A 422 -1.90 -20.58 13.27
N PHE A 423 -1.20 -20.08 12.24
CA PHE A 423 -1.20 -18.67 11.88
C PHE A 423 -2.60 -18.17 11.51
N PHE A 424 -3.30 -18.82 10.57
CA PHE A 424 -4.63 -18.37 10.16
C PHE A 424 -5.68 -18.57 11.26
N ARG A 425 -5.57 -19.63 12.07
CA ARG A 425 -6.41 -19.77 13.28
C ARG A 425 -6.15 -18.63 14.27
N THR A 426 -4.90 -18.17 14.43
CA THR A 426 -4.57 -17.01 15.27
C THR A 426 -5.25 -15.76 14.74
N LEU A 427 -5.18 -15.49 13.43
CA LEU A 427 -5.82 -14.34 12.81
C LEU A 427 -7.34 -14.36 13.02
N SER A 428 -7.98 -15.51 12.77
CA SER A 428 -9.42 -15.69 12.99
C SER A 428 -9.80 -15.43 14.46
N THR A 429 -9.04 -16.01 15.40
CA THR A 429 -9.28 -15.82 16.84
C THR A 429 -9.13 -14.36 17.24
N PHE A 430 -8.10 -13.68 16.74
CA PHE A 430 -7.84 -12.27 17.03
C PHE A 430 -8.99 -11.37 16.58
N LEU A 431 -9.53 -11.61 15.38
CA LEU A 431 -10.69 -10.89 14.86
C LEU A 431 -11.95 -11.11 15.73
N HIS A 432 -12.28 -12.37 16.06
CA HIS A 432 -13.48 -12.70 16.85
C HIS A 432 -13.42 -12.19 18.29
N GLN A 433 -12.24 -12.22 18.94
CA GLN A 433 -12.09 -11.74 20.31
C GLN A 433 -12.17 -10.22 20.43
N ASN A 434 -11.81 -9.52 19.35
CA ASN A 434 -11.65 -8.07 19.34
C ASN A 434 -12.56 -7.35 18.35
N GLU A 435 -13.60 -8.01 17.84
CA GLU A 435 -14.55 -7.37 16.92
C GLU A 435 -15.08 -6.05 17.47
N PHE A 436 -15.06 -5.02 16.65
CA PHE A 436 -15.48 -3.64 16.97
C PHE A 436 -14.74 -2.98 18.14
N LYS A 437 -13.51 -3.43 18.43
CA LYS A 437 -12.68 -2.85 19.50
C LYS A 437 -11.40 -2.24 18.96
N PRO A 438 -10.84 -1.25 19.67
CA PRO A 438 -9.45 -0.87 19.49
C PRO A 438 -8.53 -1.94 20.07
N VAL A 439 -7.36 -2.15 19.44
CA VAL A 439 -6.35 -3.17 19.80
C VAL A 439 -4.94 -2.62 19.73
N ASP A 440 -4.04 -3.22 20.49
CA ASP A 440 -2.62 -2.95 20.42
C ASP A 440 -1.80 -4.22 20.06
N THR A 441 -0.49 -4.07 19.96
CA THR A 441 0.41 -5.18 19.63
C THR A 441 0.40 -6.28 20.70
N HIS A 442 0.15 -5.94 21.98
CA HIS A 442 0.14 -6.92 23.07
C HIS A 442 -1.11 -7.81 23.02
N ASP A 443 -2.23 -7.29 22.51
CA ASP A 443 -3.43 -8.12 22.24
C ASP A 443 -3.14 -9.19 21.20
N LEU A 444 -2.41 -8.84 20.13
CA LEU A 444 -1.96 -9.83 19.14
C LEU A 444 -1.00 -10.85 19.76
N MET A 445 -0.01 -10.40 20.56
CA MET A 445 0.94 -11.28 21.27
C MET A 445 0.20 -12.26 22.19
N LYS A 446 -0.79 -11.78 22.93
CA LYS A 446 -1.65 -12.60 23.78
C LYS A 446 -2.38 -13.67 22.97
N THR A 447 -3.02 -13.27 21.86
CA THR A 447 -3.75 -14.20 20.99
C THR A 447 -2.81 -15.25 20.37
N VAL A 448 -1.62 -14.85 19.91
CA VAL A 448 -0.60 -15.79 19.41
C VAL A 448 -0.26 -16.84 20.46
N LYS A 449 -0.03 -16.41 21.70
CA LYS A 449 0.28 -17.32 22.82
C LYS A 449 -0.89 -18.26 23.14
N GLU A 450 -2.10 -17.75 23.20
CA GLU A 450 -3.32 -18.53 23.50
C GLU A 450 -3.57 -19.62 22.44
N VAL A 451 -3.43 -19.28 21.16
CA VAL A 451 -3.74 -20.20 20.05
C VAL A 451 -2.62 -21.19 19.80
N SER A 452 -1.35 -20.75 19.88
CA SER A 452 -0.18 -21.57 19.53
C SER A 452 0.41 -22.33 20.73
N GLY A 453 0.14 -21.88 21.96
CA GLY A 453 0.81 -22.36 23.18
C GLY A 453 2.28 -21.94 23.29
N LYS A 454 2.79 -21.13 22.35
CA LYS A 454 4.19 -20.70 22.32
C LYS A 454 4.37 -19.31 22.93
N ASN A 455 5.40 -19.11 23.75
CA ASN A 455 5.83 -17.77 24.10
C ASN A 455 6.63 -17.19 22.94
N MET A 456 6.10 -16.13 22.33
CA MET A 456 6.71 -15.44 21.19
C MET A 456 7.20 -14.03 21.55
N ASP A 457 7.34 -13.68 22.84
CA ASP A 457 7.83 -12.37 23.28
C ASP A 457 9.15 -12.01 22.59
N TRP A 458 10.10 -12.96 22.56
CA TRP A 458 11.37 -12.80 21.86
C TRP A 458 11.24 -12.39 20.38
N PHE A 459 10.18 -12.86 19.70
CA PHE A 459 9.92 -12.54 18.30
C PHE A 459 9.46 -11.09 18.15
N PHE A 460 8.47 -10.67 18.94
CA PHE A 460 7.95 -9.31 18.90
C PHE A 460 8.99 -8.30 19.37
N ASP A 461 9.76 -8.60 20.43
CA ASP A 461 10.83 -7.75 20.92
C ASP A 461 11.84 -7.41 19.83
N GLN A 462 12.30 -8.41 19.07
CA GLN A 462 13.35 -8.20 18.08
C GLN A 462 12.86 -7.71 16.72
N TYR A 463 11.64 -8.06 16.27
CA TYR A 463 11.17 -7.74 14.92
C TYR A 463 10.19 -6.56 14.90
N VAL A 464 9.45 -6.33 15.98
CA VAL A 464 8.40 -5.31 16.07
C VAL A 464 8.84 -4.12 16.92
N PHE A 465 9.37 -4.38 18.13
CA PHE A 465 9.76 -3.33 19.07
C PHE A 465 11.22 -2.88 18.94
N SER A 466 12.06 -3.62 18.21
CA SER A 466 13.44 -3.22 17.92
C SER A 466 13.63 -2.73 16.48
N PRO A 467 14.59 -1.82 16.24
CA PRO A 467 14.89 -1.34 14.89
C PRO A 467 15.70 -2.37 14.08
N GLY A 468 15.75 -2.18 12.77
CA GLY A 468 16.68 -2.89 11.88
C GLY A 468 16.15 -4.22 11.35
N HIS A 469 17.09 -5.01 10.85
CA HIS A 469 16.89 -6.33 10.25
C HIS A 469 18.23 -7.11 10.31
N ALA A 470 18.19 -8.40 10.08
CA ALA A 470 19.39 -9.25 10.09
C ALA A 470 20.28 -8.99 8.85
N VAL A 471 21.57 -8.75 9.09
CA VAL A 471 22.61 -8.68 8.05
C VAL A 471 23.59 -9.80 8.29
N LEU A 472 23.66 -10.74 7.36
CA LEU A 472 24.31 -12.04 7.54
C LEU A 472 25.48 -12.22 6.56
N GLU A 473 26.60 -12.70 7.08
CA GLU A 473 27.72 -13.18 6.28
C GLU A 473 27.79 -14.71 6.43
N VAL A 474 27.68 -15.43 5.31
CA VAL A 474 27.68 -16.88 5.28
C VAL A 474 28.91 -17.38 4.54
N THR A 475 29.61 -18.33 5.16
CA THR A 475 30.77 -19.03 4.55
C THR A 475 30.57 -20.53 4.65
N LYS A 476 31.22 -21.28 3.76
CA LYS A 476 31.16 -22.73 3.72
C LYS A 476 32.53 -23.33 3.46
N SER A 477 32.75 -24.57 3.95
CA SER A 477 33.88 -25.38 3.60
C SER A 477 33.47 -26.86 3.57
N TRP A 478 33.98 -27.59 2.60
CA TRP A 478 33.79 -29.03 2.46
C TRP A 478 35.10 -29.78 2.72
N ASP A 479 35.08 -30.74 3.63
CA ASP A 479 36.19 -31.70 3.83
C ASP A 479 35.80 -33.05 3.20
N GLY A 480 36.42 -33.37 2.08
CA GLY A 480 36.18 -34.61 1.35
C GLY A 480 36.65 -35.88 2.07
N ALA A 481 37.63 -35.75 3.01
CA ALA A 481 38.12 -36.90 3.76
C ALA A 481 37.14 -37.33 4.86
N SER A 482 36.62 -36.38 5.61
CA SER A 482 35.60 -36.62 6.64
C SER A 482 34.18 -36.58 6.11
N LYS A 483 33.98 -36.21 4.83
CA LYS A 483 32.67 -35.98 4.22
C LYS A 483 31.80 -34.96 4.99
N THR A 484 32.45 -33.96 5.55
CA THR A 484 31.79 -32.96 6.40
C THR A 484 31.74 -31.63 5.72
N LEU A 485 30.52 -31.09 5.64
CA LEU A 485 30.24 -29.71 5.24
C LEU A 485 30.10 -28.83 6.48
N LYS A 486 30.86 -27.76 6.56
CA LYS A 486 30.76 -26.75 7.59
C LYS A 486 30.20 -25.48 7.02
N VAL A 487 29.15 -24.94 7.65
CA VAL A 487 28.51 -23.64 7.32
C VAL A 487 28.64 -22.72 8.51
N ASN A 488 29.32 -21.59 8.33
CA ASN A 488 29.45 -20.57 9.37
C ASN A 488 28.58 -19.34 9.00
N VAL A 489 27.90 -18.77 9.99
CA VAL A 489 27.05 -17.59 9.84
C VAL A 489 27.46 -16.55 10.87
N ILE A 490 27.67 -15.32 10.42
CA ILE A 490 27.99 -14.17 11.26
C ILE A 490 26.93 -13.10 11.07
N GLN A 491 26.36 -12.60 12.15
CA GLN A 491 25.47 -11.44 12.16
C GLN A 491 26.30 -10.16 12.19
N LYS A 492 26.07 -9.24 11.24
CA LYS A 492 26.90 -8.04 10.98
C LYS A 492 26.21 -6.72 11.28
N GLN A 493 24.94 -6.70 11.72
CA GLN A 493 24.11 -5.53 11.91
C GLN A 493 24.39 -4.68 13.16
N ASP A 494 25.47 -4.91 13.88
CA ASP A 494 25.78 -4.36 15.19
C ASP A 494 26.21 -2.86 15.20
N SER A 495 26.12 -2.18 14.07
CA SER A 495 26.59 -0.79 13.93
C SER A 495 25.57 0.27 14.37
N LEU A 496 24.32 -0.12 14.64
CA LEU A 496 23.25 0.84 15.02
C LEU A 496 22.76 0.59 16.46
N PRO A 497 22.62 1.63 17.27
CA PRO A 497 22.09 1.50 18.62
C PRO A 497 20.70 0.83 18.63
N GLY A 498 20.50 -0.15 19.49
CA GLY A 498 19.24 -0.84 19.68
C GLY A 498 18.91 -1.94 18.65
N VAL A 499 19.74 -2.16 17.63
CA VAL A 499 19.56 -3.31 16.73
C VAL A 499 20.03 -4.58 17.42
N PRO A 500 19.16 -5.61 17.57
CA PRO A 500 19.50 -6.82 18.31
C PRO A 500 20.41 -7.79 17.51
N ILE A 501 21.03 -8.73 18.23
CA ILE A 501 21.43 -10.00 17.63
C ILE A 501 20.19 -10.86 17.55
N TYR A 502 19.79 -11.19 16.34
CA TYR A 502 18.52 -11.87 16.06
C TYR A 502 18.56 -13.35 16.42
N THR A 503 17.49 -13.83 17.02
CA THR A 503 17.18 -15.26 17.07
C THR A 503 16.36 -15.62 15.83
N ILE A 504 16.87 -16.48 14.96
CA ILE A 504 16.30 -16.71 13.62
C ILE A 504 16.30 -18.22 13.30
N PRO A 505 15.14 -18.83 12.99
CA PRO A 505 15.11 -20.12 12.31
C PRO A 505 15.49 -19.96 10.84
N VAL A 506 16.39 -20.77 10.35
CA VAL A 506 16.86 -20.74 8.96
C VAL A 506 16.79 -22.13 8.34
N ASN A 507 16.14 -22.25 7.21
CA ASN A 507 16.23 -23.45 6.39
C ASN A 507 17.48 -23.41 5.50
N LEU A 508 18.33 -24.41 5.65
CA LEU A 508 19.45 -24.66 4.75
C LEU A 508 19.07 -25.76 3.76
N GLY A 509 19.06 -25.44 2.47
CA GLY A 509 18.80 -26.38 1.39
C GLY A 509 20.14 -26.90 0.80
N PHE A 510 20.27 -28.19 0.67
CA PHE A 510 21.44 -28.87 0.09
C PHE A 510 20.97 -29.66 -1.13
N SER A 511 21.38 -29.25 -2.33
CA SER A 511 21.01 -29.94 -3.58
C SER A 511 22.13 -30.88 -4.00
N PHE A 512 21.78 -32.10 -4.35
CA PHE A 512 22.63 -33.12 -4.94
C PHE A 512 22.09 -33.48 -6.33
N ALA A 513 22.76 -34.41 -7.03
CA ALA A 513 22.36 -34.81 -8.37
C ALA A 513 20.98 -35.49 -8.41
N ASP A 514 20.62 -36.19 -7.34
CA ASP A 514 19.45 -37.07 -7.24
C ASP A 514 18.42 -36.64 -6.16
N LYS A 515 18.78 -35.69 -5.30
CA LYS A 515 17.93 -35.28 -4.18
C LYS A 515 18.23 -33.88 -3.68
N LYS A 516 17.29 -33.33 -2.95
CA LYS A 516 17.44 -32.11 -2.14
C LYS A 516 17.12 -32.42 -0.68
N ILE A 517 17.98 -31.96 0.22
CA ILE A 517 17.82 -32.12 1.68
C ILE A 517 17.66 -30.72 2.28
N VAL A 518 16.65 -30.52 3.13
CA VAL A 518 16.46 -29.27 3.88
C VAL A 518 16.67 -29.53 5.36
N LYS A 519 17.44 -28.69 6.03
CA LYS A 519 17.71 -28.75 7.48
C LYS A 519 17.42 -27.39 8.08
N GLU A 520 16.53 -27.34 9.07
CA GLU A 520 16.33 -26.14 9.89
C GLU A 520 17.46 -26.03 10.92
N VAL A 521 18.03 -24.84 11.03
CA VAL A 521 19.01 -24.46 12.07
C VAL A 521 18.53 -23.15 12.72
N TRP A 522 19.00 -22.92 13.94
CA TRP A 522 18.68 -21.69 14.67
C TRP A 522 19.93 -20.85 14.88
N LEU A 523 19.92 -19.63 14.41
CA LEU A 523 20.90 -18.60 14.77
C LEU A 523 20.45 -17.97 16.09
N LYS A 524 21.29 -17.99 17.12
CA LYS A 524 21.01 -17.42 18.45
C LYS A 524 22.09 -16.48 18.92
N ASN A 525 23.27 -16.58 18.32
CA ASN A 525 24.46 -15.82 18.68
C ASN A 525 24.96 -15.01 17.49
N LYS A 526 25.87 -14.08 17.77
CA LYS A 526 26.53 -13.27 16.73
C LYS A 526 27.26 -14.15 15.70
N MET A 527 27.77 -15.31 16.12
CA MET A 527 28.46 -16.27 15.27
C MET A 527 27.97 -17.67 15.58
N GLU A 528 27.59 -18.40 14.53
CA GLU A 528 27.17 -19.81 14.61
C GLU A 528 27.92 -20.64 13.57
N SER A 529 28.16 -21.92 13.89
CA SER A 529 28.79 -22.89 13.01
C SER A 529 28.00 -24.19 13.05
N PHE A 530 27.63 -24.68 11.87
CA PHE A 530 26.84 -25.90 11.68
C PHE A 530 27.66 -26.91 10.86
N GLU A 531 27.66 -28.16 11.28
CA GLU A 531 28.35 -29.25 10.58
C GLU A 531 27.33 -30.30 10.11
N PHE A 532 27.48 -30.72 8.86
CA PHE A 532 26.62 -31.73 8.24
C PHE A 532 27.47 -32.78 7.55
N VAL A 533 27.12 -34.05 7.73
CA VAL A 533 27.80 -35.17 7.06
C VAL A 533 26.96 -35.59 5.87
N PHE A 534 27.56 -35.64 4.68
CA PHE A 534 26.94 -36.07 3.44
C PHE A 534 27.86 -37.00 2.66
N ASP A 535 27.30 -37.91 1.85
CA ASP A 535 28.09 -38.85 1.03
C ASP A 535 28.95 -38.16 -0.03
N SER A 536 28.51 -36.95 -0.50
CA SER A 536 29.22 -36.14 -1.46
C SER A 536 29.00 -34.64 -1.19
N GLU A 537 29.87 -33.81 -1.75
CA GLU A 537 29.69 -32.35 -1.71
C GLU A 537 28.39 -31.93 -2.41
N PRO A 538 27.53 -31.07 -1.79
CA PRO A 538 26.36 -30.55 -2.45
C PRO A 538 26.69 -29.71 -3.70
N LEU A 539 25.90 -29.85 -4.77
CA LEU A 539 25.98 -29.01 -5.98
C LEU A 539 25.61 -27.57 -5.70
N LEU A 540 24.73 -27.35 -4.73
CA LEU A 540 24.28 -26.04 -4.31
C LEU A 540 23.91 -26.06 -2.83
N ILE A 541 24.29 -25.01 -2.12
CA ILE A 541 23.78 -24.70 -0.78
C ILE A 541 22.92 -23.46 -0.86
N ARG A 542 21.65 -23.61 -0.49
CA ARG A 542 20.69 -22.51 -0.40
C ARG A 542 20.55 -22.06 1.04
N PHE A 543 20.85 -20.80 1.32
CA PHE A 543 20.59 -20.17 2.62
C PHE A 543 19.21 -19.55 2.62
N ASP A 544 18.38 -19.86 3.62
CA ASP A 544 16.96 -19.48 3.68
C ASP A 544 16.16 -20.09 2.51
N GLU A 545 16.16 -21.41 2.46
CA GLU A 545 15.29 -22.17 1.56
C GLU A 545 13.82 -21.85 1.85
N GLY A 546 13.08 -21.41 0.82
CA GLY A 546 11.71 -20.90 0.93
C GLY A 546 11.61 -19.39 1.10
N ASN A 547 12.71 -18.66 1.30
CA ASN A 547 12.76 -17.18 1.32
C ASN A 547 11.90 -16.52 2.40
N TYR A 548 11.87 -17.06 3.62
CA TYR A 548 11.01 -16.58 4.71
C TYR A 548 11.55 -15.36 5.45
N LEU A 549 12.86 -15.08 5.34
CA LEU A 549 13.53 -14.10 6.20
C LEU A 549 13.58 -12.71 5.57
N LEU A 550 13.28 -11.69 6.37
CA LEU A 550 13.68 -10.33 6.09
C LEU A 550 15.16 -10.16 6.46
N LYS A 551 16.02 -10.18 5.48
CA LYS A 551 17.47 -10.17 5.69
C LYS A 551 18.23 -9.55 4.53
N GLU A 552 19.45 -9.11 4.82
CA GLU A 552 20.54 -9.04 3.84
C GLU A 552 21.48 -10.22 4.05
N VAL A 553 22.01 -10.79 2.97
CA VAL A 553 22.92 -11.91 3.05
C VAL A 553 24.05 -11.78 2.04
N THR A 554 25.27 -11.98 2.53
CA THR A 554 26.46 -12.18 1.69
C THR A 554 26.86 -13.65 1.78
N PHE A 555 26.70 -14.38 0.68
CA PHE A 555 27.07 -15.79 0.58
C PHE A 555 27.70 -16.03 -0.79
N ARG A 556 29.02 -16.10 -0.83
CA ARG A 556 29.77 -16.27 -2.09
C ARG A 556 29.61 -17.67 -2.63
N LYS A 557 29.25 -17.75 -3.90
CA LYS A 557 29.11 -19.00 -4.66
C LYS A 557 30.10 -19.04 -5.81
N THR A 558 30.50 -20.22 -6.21
CA THR A 558 31.31 -20.46 -7.40
C THR A 558 30.45 -20.29 -8.66
N LEU A 559 31.07 -20.08 -9.82
CA LEU A 559 30.38 -20.03 -11.10
C LEU A 559 29.51 -21.27 -11.35
N LYS A 560 30.05 -22.47 -11.03
CA LYS A 560 29.34 -23.74 -11.18
C LYS A 560 28.06 -23.80 -10.33
N GLU A 561 28.14 -23.31 -9.10
CA GLU A 561 26.94 -23.24 -8.23
C GLU A 561 25.91 -22.26 -8.74
N LEU A 562 26.35 -21.09 -9.26
CA LEU A 562 25.43 -20.08 -9.79
C LEU A 562 24.73 -20.57 -11.08
N VAL A 563 25.46 -21.26 -11.98
CA VAL A 563 24.85 -21.87 -13.16
C VAL A 563 23.82 -22.93 -12.75
N TYR A 564 24.20 -23.84 -11.82
CA TYR A 564 23.28 -24.84 -11.31
C TYR A 564 22.04 -24.19 -10.65
N GLN A 565 22.24 -23.13 -9.87
CA GLN A 565 21.16 -22.41 -9.20
C GLN A 565 20.23 -21.73 -10.21
N ALA A 566 20.76 -21.09 -11.24
CA ALA A 566 19.97 -20.46 -12.31
C ALA A 566 19.11 -21.47 -13.09
N GLU A 567 19.55 -22.74 -13.17
CA GLU A 567 18.84 -23.82 -13.87
C GLU A 567 17.80 -24.55 -13.02
N ASN A 568 18.04 -24.71 -11.70
CA ASN A 568 17.37 -25.73 -10.90
C ASN A 568 16.67 -25.22 -9.62
N ASP A 569 16.85 -23.93 -9.24
CA ASP A 569 16.32 -23.41 -7.98
C ASP A 569 14.88 -22.84 -8.15
N ASP A 570 14.27 -22.42 -7.04
CA ASP A 570 13.02 -21.66 -7.10
C ASP A 570 13.21 -20.34 -7.88
N MET A 571 12.11 -19.65 -8.19
CA MET A 571 12.14 -18.41 -8.98
C MET A 571 13.05 -17.36 -8.35
N ILE A 572 13.02 -17.18 -7.03
CA ILE A 572 13.87 -16.19 -6.31
C ILE A 572 15.35 -16.61 -6.40
N GLY A 573 15.63 -17.90 -6.26
CA GLY A 573 16.99 -18.45 -6.42
C GLY A 573 17.53 -18.25 -7.83
N ARG A 574 16.73 -18.54 -8.87
CA ARG A 574 17.12 -18.32 -10.28
C ARG A 574 17.37 -16.82 -10.55
N LEU A 575 16.48 -15.95 -10.04
CA LEU A 575 16.64 -14.49 -10.21
C LEU A 575 17.91 -13.98 -9.52
N SER A 576 18.20 -14.45 -8.29
CA SER A 576 19.42 -14.12 -7.55
C SER A 576 20.67 -14.60 -8.28
N ALA A 577 20.67 -15.85 -8.78
CA ALA A 577 21.80 -16.42 -9.51
C ALA A 577 22.08 -15.64 -10.80
N VAL A 578 21.04 -15.27 -11.54
CA VAL A 578 21.16 -14.42 -12.76
C VAL A 578 21.84 -13.09 -12.42
N ASP A 579 21.53 -12.48 -11.29
CA ASP A 579 22.18 -11.23 -10.86
C ASP A 579 23.61 -11.46 -10.36
N GLU A 580 23.84 -12.51 -9.55
CA GLU A 580 25.16 -12.83 -8.99
C GLU A 580 26.20 -13.25 -10.07
N LEU A 581 25.76 -13.86 -11.20
CA LEU A 581 26.59 -14.20 -12.35
C LEU A 581 27.33 -12.99 -12.97
N LYS A 582 26.90 -11.75 -12.69
CA LYS A 582 27.63 -10.54 -13.09
C LYS A 582 29.08 -10.50 -12.58
N SER A 583 29.37 -11.17 -11.47
CA SER A 583 30.73 -11.29 -10.92
C SER A 583 31.65 -12.17 -11.80
N PHE A 584 31.04 -12.93 -12.72
CA PHE A 584 31.72 -13.81 -13.68
C PHE A 584 31.43 -13.38 -15.14
N SER A 585 31.12 -12.10 -15.37
CA SER A 585 30.67 -11.59 -16.67
C SER A 585 31.68 -11.77 -17.82
N GLY A 586 32.95 -12.07 -17.53
CA GLY A 586 33.97 -12.43 -18.52
C GLY A 586 34.01 -13.92 -18.92
N ASP A 587 33.25 -14.77 -18.19
CA ASP A 587 33.26 -16.22 -18.44
C ASP A 587 32.15 -16.60 -19.43
N PRO A 588 32.48 -17.40 -20.48
CA PRO A 588 31.49 -17.85 -21.44
C PRO A 588 30.29 -18.57 -20.87
N SER A 589 30.46 -19.32 -19.77
CA SER A 589 29.38 -20.06 -19.11
C SER A 589 28.33 -19.12 -18.48
N ALA A 590 28.77 -17.99 -17.91
CA ALA A 590 27.84 -16.99 -17.37
C ALA A 590 27.02 -16.33 -18.50
N ILE A 591 27.68 -16.03 -19.62
CA ILE A 591 27.01 -15.44 -20.80
C ILE A 591 26.04 -16.44 -21.43
N GLU A 592 26.41 -17.70 -21.52
CA GLU A 592 25.54 -18.76 -22.03
C GLU A 592 24.30 -18.92 -21.14
N GLU A 593 24.49 -18.92 -19.82
CA GLU A 593 23.38 -19.06 -18.88
C GLU A 593 22.41 -17.87 -18.95
N TRP A 594 22.92 -16.63 -19.03
CA TRP A 594 22.04 -15.48 -19.31
C TRP A 594 21.27 -15.62 -20.63
N SER A 595 21.92 -16.15 -21.68
CA SER A 595 21.26 -16.39 -22.96
C SER A 595 20.12 -17.40 -22.85
N LYS A 596 20.34 -18.51 -22.14
CA LYS A 596 19.31 -19.53 -21.87
C LYS A 596 18.17 -18.97 -21.06
N ARG A 597 18.45 -18.26 -19.94
CA ARG A 597 17.40 -17.69 -19.07
C ARG A 597 16.61 -16.60 -19.79
N ALA A 598 17.27 -15.71 -20.55
CA ALA A 598 16.58 -14.66 -21.32
C ALA A 598 15.64 -15.25 -22.39
N ALA A 599 15.99 -16.39 -22.97
CA ALA A 599 15.20 -17.04 -24.03
C ALA A 599 14.00 -17.84 -23.48
N SER A 600 14.11 -18.47 -22.30
CA SER A 600 13.17 -19.55 -21.94
C SER A 600 12.89 -19.76 -20.45
N ASP A 601 13.33 -18.85 -19.54
CA ASP A 601 12.93 -19.02 -18.15
C ASP A 601 11.40 -18.91 -18.01
N SER A 602 10.80 -19.72 -17.16
CA SER A 602 9.36 -19.74 -16.97
C SER A 602 8.81 -18.42 -16.41
N PHE A 603 9.62 -17.67 -15.63
CA PHE A 603 9.18 -16.43 -15.03
C PHE A 603 9.75 -15.19 -15.72
N TRP A 604 8.88 -14.29 -16.11
CA TRP A 604 9.22 -13.10 -16.88
C TRP A 604 10.33 -12.22 -16.26
N ALA A 605 10.38 -12.08 -14.92
CA ALA A 605 11.38 -11.23 -14.28
C ALA A 605 12.80 -11.82 -14.38
N VAL A 606 12.92 -13.16 -14.39
CA VAL A 606 14.19 -13.85 -14.65
C VAL A 606 14.62 -13.65 -16.10
N ARG A 607 13.68 -13.78 -17.07
CA ARG A 607 13.96 -13.47 -18.50
C ARG A 607 14.43 -12.04 -18.66
N GLN A 608 13.76 -11.09 -18.04
CA GLN A 608 14.11 -9.67 -18.10
C GLN A 608 15.49 -9.38 -17.50
N ALA A 609 15.79 -9.91 -16.31
CA ALA A 609 17.08 -9.72 -15.65
C ALA A 609 18.24 -10.31 -16.46
N ALA A 610 18.06 -11.52 -16.98
CA ALA A 610 19.04 -12.20 -17.85
C ALA A 610 19.27 -11.41 -19.13
N LEU A 611 18.21 -10.91 -19.78
CA LEU A 611 18.29 -10.08 -20.99
C LEU A 611 19.09 -8.79 -20.74
N VAL A 612 18.85 -8.11 -19.62
CA VAL A 612 19.56 -6.87 -19.25
C VAL A 612 21.04 -7.14 -19.01
N ASN A 613 21.38 -8.22 -18.28
CA ASN A 613 22.78 -8.60 -18.03
C ASN A 613 23.48 -9.02 -19.35
N LEU A 614 22.83 -9.83 -20.16
CA LEU A 614 23.35 -10.23 -21.48
C LEU A 614 23.69 -9.02 -22.33
N ALA A 615 22.77 -8.04 -22.44
CA ALA A 615 22.98 -6.83 -23.21
C ALA A 615 24.13 -5.97 -22.68
N LYS A 616 24.31 -5.93 -21.35
CA LYS A 616 25.34 -5.12 -20.70
C LYS A 616 26.75 -5.71 -20.83
N TYR A 617 26.87 -7.03 -20.75
CA TYR A 617 28.17 -7.71 -20.59
C TYR A 617 28.66 -8.52 -21.80
N SER A 618 27.77 -8.88 -22.77
CA SER A 618 28.16 -9.75 -23.89
C SER A 618 28.39 -9.03 -25.23
N GLY A 619 28.19 -7.71 -25.27
CA GLY A 619 28.37 -6.95 -26.53
C GLY A 619 27.31 -7.24 -27.59
N LYS A 620 27.71 -7.12 -28.91
CA LYS A 620 26.77 -7.20 -30.03
C LYS A 620 26.39 -8.62 -30.46
N ASN A 621 27.00 -9.65 -29.91
CA ASN A 621 26.87 -11.05 -30.43
C ASN A 621 25.46 -11.65 -30.22
N TYR A 622 24.59 -11.01 -29.40
CA TYR A 622 23.25 -11.51 -29.04
C TYR A 622 22.11 -10.66 -29.60
N LEU A 623 22.41 -9.84 -30.62
CA LEU A 623 21.40 -8.92 -31.17
C LEU A 623 20.14 -9.66 -31.67
N ASP A 624 20.28 -10.83 -32.28
CA ASP A 624 19.13 -11.58 -32.81
C ASP A 624 18.29 -12.22 -31.68
N LEU A 625 18.89 -12.67 -30.61
CA LEU A 625 18.17 -13.10 -29.41
C LEU A 625 17.39 -11.92 -28.81
N ILE A 626 18.02 -10.75 -28.67
CA ILE A 626 17.37 -9.54 -28.17
C ILE A 626 16.20 -9.12 -29.07
N LYS A 627 16.32 -9.21 -30.38
CA LYS A 627 15.20 -8.99 -31.30
C LYS A 627 14.10 -10.04 -31.15
N GLY A 628 14.46 -11.28 -30.85
CA GLY A 628 13.51 -12.35 -30.56
C GLY A 628 12.68 -12.04 -29.29
N THR A 629 13.32 -11.57 -28.21
CA THR A 629 12.64 -11.20 -26.96
C THR A 629 11.76 -9.94 -27.10
N ALA A 630 11.87 -9.16 -28.16
CA ALA A 630 10.91 -8.09 -28.49
C ALA A 630 9.49 -8.63 -28.81
N ARG A 631 9.33 -9.97 -28.90
CA ARG A 631 8.05 -10.67 -29.08
C ARG A 631 7.66 -11.51 -27.89
N ASP A 632 8.32 -11.34 -26.74
CA ASP A 632 7.99 -12.08 -25.50
C ASP A 632 6.51 -11.89 -25.11
N GLU A 633 5.91 -12.89 -24.53
CA GLU A 633 4.53 -12.81 -24.03
C GLU A 633 4.32 -11.68 -23.02
N ASN A 634 5.34 -11.39 -22.19
CA ASN A 634 5.28 -10.37 -21.15
C ASN A 634 5.74 -9.01 -21.67
N SER A 635 4.92 -7.99 -21.50
CA SER A 635 5.19 -6.62 -21.95
C SER A 635 6.45 -6.00 -21.34
N LYS A 636 6.83 -6.35 -20.11
CA LYS A 636 8.03 -5.82 -19.43
C LYS A 636 9.32 -6.37 -20.04
N VAL A 637 9.30 -7.62 -20.51
CA VAL A 637 10.42 -8.22 -21.26
C VAL A 637 10.52 -7.56 -22.63
N ARG A 638 9.40 -7.42 -23.37
CA ARG A 638 9.37 -6.72 -24.67
C ARG A 638 9.87 -5.28 -24.54
N GLN A 639 9.39 -4.52 -23.54
CA GLN A 639 9.85 -3.15 -23.27
C GLN A 639 11.36 -3.10 -23.07
N SER A 640 11.92 -4.02 -22.28
CA SER A 640 13.37 -4.08 -22.03
C SER A 640 14.16 -4.38 -23.31
N ALA A 641 13.67 -5.29 -24.16
CA ALA A 641 14.27 -5.59 -25.44
C ALA A 641 14.28 -4.36 -26.36
N ILE A 642 13.16 -3.66 -26.48
CA ILE A 642 13.04 -2.45 -27.32
C ILE A 642 13.96 -1.34 -26.80
N ARG A 643 14.06 -1.15 -25.49
CA ARG A 643 14.98 -0.19 -24.87
C ARG A 643 16.44 -0.51 -25.22
N ILE A 644 16.86 -1.78 -25.04
CA ILE A 644 18.22 -2.23 -25.29
C ILE A 644 18.56 -2.05 -26.79
N LEU A 645 17.64 -2.37 -27.71
CA LEU A 645 17.81 -2.14 -29.14
C LEU A 645 17.91 -0.65 -29.47
N GLY A 646 17.10 0.20 -28.79
CA GLY A 646 17.14 1.66 -28.94
C GLY A 646 18.47 2.27 -28.48
N ASP A 647 19.08 1.72 -27.44
CA ASP A 647 20.36 2.16 -26.89
C ASP A 647 21.54 1.88 -27.84
N GLN A 648 21.36 1.00 -28.87
CA GLN A 648 22.31 0.80 -29.96
C GLN A 648 22.39 2.00 -30.92
N LYS A 649 21.42 2.92 -30.87
CA LYS A 649 21.34 4.13 -31.72
C LYS A 649 21.50 3.85 -33.21
N SER A 650 21.05 2.69 -33.67
CA SER A 650 21.18 2.26 -35.05
C SER A 650 19.96 2.65 -35.90
N PRO A 651 20.13 3.47 -36.97
CA PRO A 651 19.02 3.82 -37.85
C PRO A 651 18.39 2.62 -38.57
N SER A 652 19.10 1.50 -38.68
CA SER A 652 18.59 0.27 -39.32
C SER A 652 17.43 -0.36 -38.53
N LEU A 653 17.28 -0.02 -37.22
CA LEU A 653 16.21 -0.51 -36.33
C LEU A 653 14.94 0.34 -36.38
N LEU A 654 14.94 1.48 -37.07
CA LEU A 654 13.78 2.38 -37.15
C LEU A 654 12.51 1.70 -37.69
N LYS A 655 12.64 0.79 -38.63
CA LYS A 655 11.52 0.04 -39.19
C LYS A 655 10.89 -0.84 -38.08
N LEU A 656 11.71 -1.58 -37.37
CA LEU A 656 11.25 -2.42 -36.23
C LEU A 656 10.50 -1.59 -35.18
N PHE A 657 11.06 -0.43 -34.76
CA PHE A 657 10.40 0.39 -33.72
C PHE A 657 9.07 0.96 -34.19
N LYS A 658 8.92 1.32 -35.45
CA LYS A 658 7.65 1.75 -36.03
C LYS A 658 6.62 0.62 -36.06
N GLU A 659 7.03 -0.58 -36.48
CA GLU A 659 6.18 -1.76 -36.48
C GLU A 659 5.70 -2.11 -35.06
N VAL A 660 6.61 -2.07 -34.08
CA VAL A 660 6.26 -2.29 -32.64
C VAL A 660 5.31 -1.21 -32.15
N TYR A 661 5.56 0.05 -32.43
CA TYR A 661 4.65 1.13 -32.01
C TYR A 661 3.23 0.95 -32.57
N GLU A 662 3.10 0.54 -33.84
CA GLU A 662 1.77 0.39 -34.46
C GLU A 662 1.05 -0.90 -34.03
N ALA A 663 1.78 -2.00 -33.77
CA ALA A 663 1.20 -3.32 -33.60
C ALA A 663 1.13 -3.81 -32.15
N ASP A 664 1.97 -3.30 -31.26
CA ASP A 664 2.00 -3.83 -29.85
C ASP A 664 0.77 -3.45 -29.06
N ASN A 665 0.25 -4.41 -28.31
CA ASN A 665 -0.93 -4.24 -27.46
C ASN A 665 -0.61 -3.59 -26.10
N SER A 666 0.66 -3.23 -25.82
CA SER A 666 1.09 -2.63 -24.57
C SER A 666 1.44 -1.15 -24.78
N TYR A 667 0.87 -0.28 -23.95
CA TYR A 667 1.21 1.15 -23.96
C TYR A 667 2.66 1.41 -23.56
N VAL A 668 3.23 0.63 -22.63
CA VAL A 668 4.63 0.83 -22.20
C VAL A 668 5.62 0.38 -23.28
N VAL A 669 5.30 -0.65 -24.05
CA VAL A 669 6.11 -1.10 -25.19
C VAL A 669 6.03 -0.09 -26.33
N GLN A 670 4.84 0.41 -26.64
CA GLN A 670 4.65 1.48 -27.63
C GLN A 670 5.42 2.75 -27.25
N ALA A 671 5.35 3.15 -25.98
CA ALA A 671 6.09 4.30 -25.46
C ALA A 671 7.62 4.11 -25.61
N GLU A 672 8.13 2.92 -25.31
CA GLU A 672 9.55 2.64 -25.44
C GLU A 672 10.00 2.59 -26.92
N ALA A 673 9.14 2.11 -27.81
CA ALA A 673 9.40 2.17 -29.28
C ALA A 673 9.53 3.63 -29.76
N LEU A 674 8.67 4.56 -29.26
CA LEU A 674 8.79 5.98 -29.58
C LEU A 674 10.11 6.59 -29.06
N ARG A 675 10.49 6.30 -27.81
CA ARG A 675 11.79 6.73 -27.25
C ARG A 675 12.95 6.20 -28.11
N SER A 676 12.88 4.94 -28.54
CA SER A 676 13.88 4.31 -29.37
C SER A 676 13.94 4.93 -30.77
N ILE A 677 12.81 5.36 -31.33
CA ILE A 677 12.77 6.17 -32.57
C ILE A 677 13.48 7.51 -32.33
N GLY A 678 13.27 8.16 -31.18
CA GLY A 678 13.99 9.38 -30.83
C GLY A 678 15.51 9.20 -30.76
N LYS A 679 15.97 8.09 -30.14
CA LYS A 679 17.40 7.75 -30.01
C LYS A 679 18.09 7.42 -31.36
N CYS A 680 17.38 6.75 -32.27
CA CYS A 680 17.94 6.19 -33.53
C CYS A 680 17.66 7.04 -34.74
N GLY A 681 16.66 7.91 -34.70
CA GLY A 681 16.18 8.70 -35.82
C GLY A 681 16.74 10.12 -35.86
N GLY A 682 16.50 10.82 -36.93
CA GLY A 682 16.78 12.23 -37.10
C GLY A 682 15.50 13.02 -37.38
N LYS A 683 15.65 14.29 -37.79
CA LYS A 683 14.54 15.23 -38.02
C LYS A 683 13.42 14.70 -38.93
N LYS A 684 13.72 13.72 -39.78
CA LYS A 684 12.71 13.03 -40.63
C LYS A 684 11.63 12.30 -39.85
N GLN A 685 11.85 11.99 -38.55
CA GLN A 685 10.88 11.31 -37.70
C GLN A 685 9.93 12.27 -37.00
N LEU A 686 10.18 13.59 -37.01
CA LEU A 686 9.40 14.58 -36.25
C LEU A 686 7.90 14.56 -36.61
N ALA A 687 7.53 14.42 -37.86
CA ALA A 687 6.13 14.36 -38.29
C ALA A 687 5.42 13.14 -37.70
N PHE A 688 6.05 11.97 -37.71
CA PHE A 688 5.53 10.73 -37.13
C PHE A 688 5.35 10.86 -35.60
N LEU A 689 6.34 11.39 -34.90
CA LEU A 689 6.29 11.58 -33.47
C LEU A 689 5.23 12.61 -33.03
N LYS A 690 5.01 13.64 -33.84
CA LYS A 690 3.95 14.64 -33.61
C LYS A 690 2.54 14.03 -33.71
N ILE A 691 2.34 13.06 -34.61
CA ILE A 691 1.06 12.33 -34.68
C ILE A 691 0.90 11.45 -33.41
N ALA A 692 1.97 10.78 -32.98
CA ALA A 692 1.96 9.93 -31.79
C ALA A 692 1.70 10.74 -30.49
N GLU A 693 2.16 12.01 -30.43
CA GLU A 693 1.92 12.91 -29.27
C GLU A 693 0.42 13.09 -28.99
N GLY A 694 -0.42 13.14 -30.02
CA GLY A 694 -1.88 13.31 -29.90
C GLY A 694 -2.65 12.01 -29.61
N ARG A 695 -2.00 10.85 -29.54
CA ARG A 695 -2.68 9.57 -29.35
C ARG A 695 -3.09 9.36 -27.91
N LYS A 696 -4.40 9.15 -27.66
CA LYS A 696 -4.92 8.85 -26.34
C LYS A 696 -4.33 7.54 -25.80
N SER A 697 -3.97 7.53 -24.55
CA SER A 697 -3.50 6.34 -23.82
C SER A 697 -3.68 6.54 -22.32
N TYR A 698 -3.77 5.46 -21.57
CA TYR A 698 -3.85 5.51 -20.12
C TYR A 698 -2.71 6.39 -19.55
N ARG A 699 -3.06 7.35 -18.66
CA ARG A 699 -2.14 8.35 -18.08
C ARG A 699 -1.26 9.11 -19.10
N ASN A 700 -1.70 9.16 -20.34
CA ASN A 700 -0.97 9.76 -21.46
C ASN A 700 0.46 9.21 -21.65
N VAL A 701 0.66 7.90 -21.43
CA VAL A 701 1.97 7.23 -21.48
C VAL A 701 2.61 7.37 -22.87
N VAL A 702 1.83 7.19 -23.93
CA VAL A 702 2.29 7.28 -25.33
C VAL A 702 2.62 8.72 -25.70
N GLY A 703 1.74 9.68 -25.36
CA GLY A 703 1.97 11.10 -25.66
C GLY A 703 3.22 11.65 -24.99
N LYS A 704 3.42 11.32 -23.69
CA LYS A 704 4.63 11.70 -22.96
C LYS A 704 5.90 11.15 -23.61
N ALA A 705 5.90 9.88 -24.02
CA ALA A 705 7.04 9.27 -24.70
C ALA A 705 7.33 9.90 -26.07
N ALA A 706 6.30 10.31 -26.80
CA ALA A 706 6.46 11.04 -28.06
C ALA A 706 7.13 12.41 -27.84
N ILE A 707 6.72 13.16 -26.80
CA ILE A 707 7.36 14.43 -26.41
C ILE A 707 8.83 14.23 -26.05
N GLU A 708 9.14 13.21 -25.25
CA GLU A 708 10.53 12.84 -24.92
C GLU A 708 11.34 12.52 -26.17
N ALA A 709 10.79 11.71 -27.07
CA ALA A 709 11.44 11.35 -28.34
C ALA A 709 11.70 12.57 -29.24
N ILE A 710 10.76 13.51 -29.34
CA ILE A 710 10.91 14.77 -30.08
C ILE A 710 12.06 15.60 -29.48
N SER A 711 12.17 15.64 -28.15
CA SER A 711 13.24 16.38 -27.45
C SER A 711 14.64 15.82 -27.76
N MET A 712 14.77 14.50 -27.98
CA MET A 712 16.05 13.83 -28.33
C MET A 712 16.52 14.17 -29.75
N ILE A 713 15.60 14.57 -30.63
CA ILE A 713 15.90 14.85 -32.05
C ILE A 713 16.22 16.34 -32.27
N ARG A 714 15.73 17.24 -31.44
CA ARG A 714 15.97 18.69 -31.53
C ARG A 714 17.38 19.05 -31.07
#